data_d92eb74b773b0cf26e4d6e6e7a0be551
#
_entry.id   d92eb74b773b0cf26e4d6e6e7a0be551
#
_cell.length_a   1.000
_cell.length_b   1.000
_cell.length_c   1.000
_cell.angle_alpha   90.00
_cell.angle_beta   90.00
_cell.angle_gamma   90.00
#
_symmetry.space_group_name_H-M   'P 1'
#
loop_
_entity.id
_entity.type
_entity.pdbx_description
1 polymer ?
#
loop_
_entity_poly.entity_id
_entity_poly.type
_entity_poly.pdbx_seq_one_letter_code
_entity_poly.pdbx_strand_id
1 'polypeptide(L)'
;MAEPILVVDVGTSAARVALVVGDQSALLREPGTGRLVWPSSVCLDDAGYLVGTAAERRKRAIPRRYIDGPRRAVDAQASMWLEGREVTGGEALGAYLTAVRGEARQQYGADIDRVTLTTPASYGVGDPRRDVLTAAGEMAGFSDVELLSSAVAAALDPETGGGLPSGALVLACVLGATWTVSLVQVRGNHTAQLAQETSAAGHDLDALLINDLRSEGRAWLEPLLAAPGDAGLRAYYEAIDFVRRLKHQLADADEVTDHLTPIAPPYRLTREWLAAFAEPALRWLAASCHAVLTAAGATPADVTAVVLAGGGARLPMVEPALRGALGHPVRRAVEPELAVARGAARWSVGALSRAVQAERPSWRVEPVAWDIPGGRGELVRWLVPEGQPYPAGAVVARVRVPDDRVFDLVAPQAGTLLAHRATAGHQVGPVLVASAAKTPKTLAEHAPPLEHRLEVAGSWLLTPDRQRLVECDGAGRYVRYRSVGDAAVTAEFVPEPGGAAPVGGRVFVGPDGRLCLIAWDAEGWFSVWDIDTGKLGTRFRDTGGAFDVRVNEVEWRLATETEGKAVGRYRRSTITIWDLRTGERIDKVSDEAWTRRHPDYSGRSRTQGFATTVASPDGQLRAAMLEASDGSWVLLVHDIATEQEVFRAHEMPGRRALAGFSADGRHLLANWESEGRSLVDVWHV
;
A
#
# COMPACT_ATOMS: atom_id res chain seq x y z
N MET A 1 -11.49 9.30 35.41
CA MET A 1 -12.40 9.16 34.25
C MET A 1 -11.62 8.41 33.19
N ALA A 2 -12.27 7.55 32.41
CA ALA A 2 -11.58 6.89 31.31
C ALA A 2 -11.13 7.93 30.26
N GLU A 3 -9.93 7.81 29.76
CA GLU A 3 -9.36 8.70 28.76
C GLU A 3 -10.14 8.58 27.44
N PRO A 4 -10.60 9.68 26.84
CA PRO A 4 -11.31 9.63 25.58
C PRO A 4 -10.37 9.32 24.42
N ILE A 5 -10.85 8.53 23.44
CA ILE A 5 -10.15 8.23 22.19
C ILE A 5 -11.03 8.71 21.05
N LEU A 6 -10.46 9.55 20.18
CA LEU A 6 -11.11 9.90 18.93
C LEU A 6 -10.80 8.85 17.88
N VAL A 7 -11.81 8.42 17.15
CA VAL A 7 -11.64 7.48 16.03
C VAL A 7 -12.03 8.21 14.76
N VAL A 8 -11.14 8.23 13.78
CA VAL A 8 -11.41 8.87 12.49
C VAL A 8 -11.17 7.88 11.35
N ASP A 9 -12.24 7.48 10.70
CA ASP A 9 -12.16 6.77 9.43
C ASP A 9 -11.93 7.80 8.32
N VAL A 10 -10.67 7.91 7.90
CA VAL A 10 -10.24 8.89 6.91
C VAL A 10 -10.43 8.32 5.50
N GLY A 11 -11.63 8.44 4.95
CA GLY A 11 -11.90 8.07 3.56
C GLY A 11 -11.44 9.13 2.56
N THR A 12 -11.28 8.76 1.29
CA THR A 12 -10.88 9.70 0.23
C THR A 12 -11.95 10.74 -0.06
N SER A 13 -13.23 10.35 -0.06
CA SER A 13 -14.35 11.28 -0.37
C SER A 13 -15.07 11.76 0.88
N ALA A 14 -15.02 10.99 1.95
CA ALA A 14 -15.70 11.35 3.20
C ALA A 14 -15.04 10.64 4.39
N ALA A 15 -15.05 11.29 5.54
CA ALA A 15 -14.63 10.74 6.82
C ALA A 15 -15.84 10.38 7.71
N ARG A 16 -15.61 9.55 8.73
CA ARG A 16 -16.55 9.24 9.79
C ARG A 16 -15.79 9.32 11.10
N VAL A 17 -16.43 9.92 12.06
CA VAL A 17 -15.81 10.23 13.35
C VAL A 17 -16.58 9.54 14.46
N ALA A 18 -15.88 8.89 15.38
CA ALA A 18 -16.46 8.35 16.60
C ALA A 18 -15.66 8.78 17.82
N LEU A 19 -16.31 8.89 18.94
CA LEU A 19 -15.71 9.09 20.23
C LEU A 19 -15.90 7.83 21.08
N VAL A 20 -14.82 7.38 21.68
CA VAL A 20 -14.79 6.24 22.60
C VAL A 20 -14.42 6.75 23.99
N VAL A 21 -15.21 6.42 25.01
CA VAL A 21 -14.97 6.76 26.42
C VAL A 21 -15.24 5.53 27.26
N GLY A 22 -14.20 4.92 27.77
CA GLY A 22 -14.31 3.63 28.49
C GLY A 22 -14.77 2.51 27.56
N ASP A 23 -15.92 1.92 27.85
CA ASP A 23 -16.56 0.85 27.07
C ASP A 23 -17.66 1.35 26.11
N GLN A 24 -17.90 2.66 26.12
CA GLN A 24 -18.92 3.29 25.28
C GLN A 24 -18.30 3.92 24.05
N SER A 25 -19.01 3.83 22.93
CA SER A 25 -18.64 4.53 21.70
C SER A 25 -19.85 5.16 21.03
N ALA A 26 -19.67 6.34 20.45
CA ALA A 26 -20.70 7.05 19.73
C ALA A 26 -20.13 7.69 18.46
N LEU A 27 -20.85 7.59 17.33
CA LEU A 27 -20.52 8.32 16.12
C LEU A 27 -20.86 9.79 16.29
N LEU A 28 -19.92 10.66 15.93
CA LEU A 28 -20.08 12.11 15.99
C LEU A 28 -20.72 12.66 14.71
N ARG A 29 -21.60 13.63 14.89
CA ARG A 29 -22.28 14.31 13.80
C ARG A 29 -21.52 15.54 13.36
N GLU A 30 -21.45 15.77 12.04
CA GLU A 30 -20.86 16.98 11.49
C GLU A 30 -21.63 18.22 11.95
N PRO A 31 -20.94 19.29 12.42
CA PRO A 31 -21.59 20.53 12.82
C PRO A 31 -22.39 21.15 11.69
N GLY A 32 -23.55 21.69 12.02
CA GLY A 32 -24.41 22.42 11.09
C GLY A 32 -25.13 21.57 10.03
N THR A 33 -24.78 20.29 9.86
CA THR A 33 -25.50 19.36 8.97
C THR A 33 -26.17 18.23 9.73
N GLY A 34 -25.63 17.83 10.87
CA GLY A 34 -26.07 16.68 11.67
C GLY A 34 -25.81 15.32 11.03
N ARG A 35 -25.02 15.26 9.95
CA ARG A 35 -24.71 14.02 9.23
C ARG A 35 -23.59 13.25 9.92
N LEU A 36 -23.65 11.91 9.87
CA LEU A 36 -22.59 11.03 10.37
C LEU A 36 -21.42 10.89 9.38
N VAL A 37 -21.65 11.27 8.14
CA VAL A 37 -20.65 11.23 7.06
C VAL A 37 -20.23 12.68 6.79
N TRP A 38 -18.96 12.97 7.04
CA TRP A 38 -18.34 14.29 6.89
C TRP A 38 -17.59 14.33 5.56
N PRO A 39 -17.82 15.32 4.68
CA PRO A 39 -16.99 15.43 3.47
C PRO A 39 -15.50 15.53 3.82
N SER A 40 -14.66 14.74 3.16
CA SER A 40 -13.19 14.82 3.31
C SER A 40 -12.62 15.98 2.49
N SER A 41 -13.24 17.16 2.62
CA SER A 41 -12.91 18.33 1.83
C SER A 41 -12.19 19.37 2.67
N VAL A 42 -11.23 20.06 2.05
CA VAL A 42 -10.48 21.15 2.66
C VAL A 42 -10.47 22.33 1.70
N CYS A 43 -10.65 23.53 2.21
CA CYS A 43 -10.57 24.77 1.46
C CYS A 43 -9.72 25.80 2.21
N LEU A 44 -8.75 26.40 1.55
CA LEU A 44 -7.97 27.48 2.11
C LEU A 44 -8.72 28.82 1.90
N ASP A 45 -9.30 29.37 2.97
CA ASP A 45 -9.91 30.68 2.98
C ASP A 45 -8.91 31.73 3.52
N ASP A 46 -9.25 33.00 3.47
CA ASP A 46 -8.40 34.10 3.98
C ASP A 46 -8.18 34.02 5.51
N ALA A 47 -9.09 33.37 6.23
CA ALA A 47 -9.00 33.13 7.68
C ALA A 47 -8.30 31.83 8.07
N GLY A 48 -7.93 30.98 7.11
CA GLY A 48 -7.31 29.65 7.33
C GLY A 48 -8.05 28.51 6.64
N TYR A 49 -7.87 27.30 7.16
CA TYR A 49 -8.48 26.10 6.57
C TYR A 49 -9.94 25.92 7.02
N LEU A 50 -10.83 25.78 6.06
CA LEU A 50 -12.19 25.27 6.25
C LEU A 50 -12.21 23.79 5.88
N VAL A 51 -13.01 22.98 6.59
CA VAL A 51 -13.11 21.54 6.34
C VAL A 51 -14.56 21.07 6.22
N GLY A 52 -14.75 19.86 5.68
CA GLY A 52 -16.06 19.23 5.59
C GLY A 52 -17.05 20.05 4.74
N THR A 53 -18.30 20.12 5.19
CA THR A 53 -19.36 20.87 4.48
C THR A 53 -19.07 22.35 4.36
N ALA A 54 -18.30 22.94 5.30
CA ALA A 54 -17.88 24.35 5.18
C ALA A 54 -16.96 24.55 3.97
N ALA A 55 -16.01 23.64 3.73
CA ALA A 55 -15.17 23.63 2.53
C ALA A 55 -16.00 23.39 1.26
N GLU A 56 -16.94 22.42 1.29
CA GLU A 56 -17.84 22.13 0.15
C GLU A 56 -18.64 23.36 -0.30
N ARG A 57 -19.10 24.18 0.63
CA ARG A 57 -19.81 25.42 0.32
C ARG A 57 -18.93 26.47 -0.38
N ARG A 58 -17.62 26.42 -0.16
CA ARG A 58 -16.64 27.32 -0.80
C ARG A 58 -16.17 26.85 -2.17
N LYS A 59 -16.30 25.60 -2.47
CA LYS A 59 -15.87 24.92 -3.70
C LYS A 59 -16.20 25.66 -5.00
N ARG A 60 -17.42 26.25 -5.06
CA ARG A 60 -17.88 27.02 -6.23
C ARG A 60 -17.41 28.47 -6.22
N ALA A 61 -17.21 29.06 -5.03
CA ALA A 61 -16.76 30.43 -4.91
C ALA A 61 -15.27 30.60 -5.20
N ILE A 62 -14.44 29.71 -4.64
CA ILE A 62 -12.98 29.73 -4.72
C ILE A 62 -12.42 28.35 -5.11
N PRO A 63 -12.73 27.84 -6.31
CA PRO A 63 -12.44 26.47 -6.70
C PRO A 63 -10.94 26.13 -6.74
N ARG A 64 -10.05 27.12 -6.90
CA ARG A 64 -8.59 26.93 -6.88
C ARG A 64 -8.01 26.76 -5.49
N ARG A 65 -8.78 27.06 -4.46
CA ARG A 65 -8.38 26.91 -3.06
C ARG A 65 -9.04 25.71 -2.39
N TYR A 66 -9.71 24.87 -3.17
CA TYR A 66 -10.44 23.70 -2.71
C TYR A 66 -9.70 22.41 -3.04
N ILE A 67 -9.68 21.51 -2.08
CA ILE A 67 -9.10 20.16 -2.17
C ILE A 67 -10.22 19.12 -1.97
N ASP A 68 -10.44 18.29 -2.96
CA ASP A 68 -11.35 17.14 -2.89
C ASP A 68 -10.57 15.91 -2.37
N GLY A 69 -10.70 15.64 -1.07
CA GLY A 69 -10.10 14.49 -0.42
C GLY A 69 -8.57 14.57 -0.24
N PRO A 70 -8.07 15.21 0.84
CA PRO A 70 -6.63 15.35 1.10
C PRO A 70 -5.90 13.99 1.12
N ARG A 71 -6.58 12.91 1.52
CA ARG A 71 -5.99 11.57 1.49
C ARG A 71 -5.62 11.11 0.09
N ARG A 72 -6.28 11.58 -0.96
CA ARG A 72 -5.88 11.27 -2.35
C ARG A 72 -4.48 11.75 -2.66
N ALA A 73 -4.09 12.92 -2.16
CA ALA A 73 -2.74 13.44 -2.31
C ALA A 73 -1.72 12.63 -1.49
N VAL A 74 -2.11 12.13 -0.30
CA VAL A 74 -1.29 11.18 0.47
C VAL A 74 -1.14 9.87 -0.29
N ASP A 75 -2.23 9.31 -0.85
CA ASP A 75 -2.20 8.08 -1.64
C ASP A 75 -1.26 8.20 -2.85
N ALA A 76 -1.29 9.35 -3.53
CA ALA A 76 -0.47 9.66 -4.69
C ALA A 76 0.95 10.17 -4.34
N GLN A 77 1.24 10.41 -3.07
CA GLN A 77 2.48 11.06 -2.60
C GLN A 77 2.77 12.37 -3.36
N ALA A 78 1.73 13.17 -3.58
CA ALA A 78 1.77 14.39 -4.39
C ALA A 78 1.43 15.62 -3.58
N SER A 79 1.98 16.76 -4.00
CA SER A 79 1.58 18.09 -3.51
C SER A 79 0.50 18.68 -4.40
N MET A 80 -0.26 19.60 -3.83
CA MET A 80 -1.31 20.37 -4.50
C MET A 80 -0.97 21.84 -4.50
N TRP A 81 -1.35 22.56 -5.55
CA TRP A 81 -1.14 24.00 -5.64
C TRP A 81 -2.45 24.77 -5.41
N LEU A 82 -2.51 25.52 -4.32
CA LEU A 82 -3.63 26.40 -3.97
C LEU A 82 -3.21 27.87 -4.16
N GLU A 83 -3.58 28.49 -5.28
CA GLU A 83 -3.25 29.89 -5.60
C GLU A 83 -1.79 30.28 -5.35
N GLY A 84 -0.86 29.46 -5.83
CA GLY A 84 0.57 29.72 -5.73
C GLY A 84 1.25 29.23 -4.45
N ARG A 85 0.49 28.64 -3.52
CA ARG A 85 1.02 27.94 -2.35
C ARG A 85 0.99 26.44 -2.60
N GLU A 86 2.11 25.80 -2.39
CA GLU A 86 2.20 24.33 -2.35
C GLU A 86 1.67 23.82 -1.00
N VAL A 87 0.79 22.82 -1.05
CA VAL A 87 0.20 22.17 0.12
C VAL A 87 0.35 20.67 -0.04
N THR A 88 0.96 20.01 0.92
CA THR A 88 1.07 18.56 0.94
C THR A 88 -0.23 17.88 1.38
N GLY A 89 -0.42 16.61 0.99
CA GLY A 89 -1.54 15.82 1.49
C GLY A 89 -1.56 15.70 3.01
N GLY A 90 -0.38 15.60 3.63
CA GLY A 90 -0.23 15.55 5.09
C GLY A 90 -0.67 16.87 5.77
N GLU A 91 -0.27 18.02 5.22
CA GLU A 91 -0.69 19.34 5.74
C GLU A 91 -2.21 19.52 5.66
N ALA A 92 -2.81 19.21 4.52
CA ALA A 92 -4.26 19.32 4.35
C ALA A 92 -5.02 18.36 5.27
N LEU A 93 -4.49 17.14 5.46
CA LEU A 93 -5.07 16.18 6.39
C LEU A 93 -4.91 16.61 7.85
N GLY A 94 -3.76 17.16 8.23
CA GLY A 94 -3.53 17.73 9.56
C GLY A 94 -4.52 18.84 9.88
N ALA A 95 -4.77 19.76 8.93
CA ALA A 95 -5.79 20.79 9.05
C ALA A 95 -7.20 20.20 9.23
N TYR A 96 -7.53 19.16 8.47
CA TYR A 96 -8.79 18.42 8.60
C TYR A 96 -8.94 17.82 10.01
N LEU A 97 -7.92 17.10 10.48
CA LEU A 97 -7.92 16.47 11.79
C LEU A 97 -7.96 17.49 12.94
N THR A 98 -7.31 18.64 12.78
CA THR A 98 -7.37 19.74 13.76
C THR A 98 -8.80 20.23 13.95
N ALA A 99 -9.54 20.43 12.87
CA ALA A 99 -10.94 20.86 12.94
C ALA A 99 -11.84 19.76 13.53
N VAL A 100 -11.64 18.50 13.15
CA VAL A 100 -12.38 17.36 13.70
C VAL A 100 -12.14 17.20 15.19
N ARG A 101 -10.86 17.34 15.66
CA ARG A 101 -10.51 17.32 17.08
C ARG A 101 -11.19 18.48 17.84
N GLY A 102 -11.13 19.68 17.27
CA GLY A 102 -11.77 20.86 17.86
C GLY A 102 -13.27 20.67 18.09
N GLU A 103 -13.97 20.12 17.10
CA GLU A 103 -15.38 19.82 17.19
C GLU A 103 -15.68 18.69 18.19
N ALA A 104 -14.88 17.64 18.19
CA ALA A 104 -15.02 16.54 19.16
C ALA A 104 -14.81 17.02 20.60
N ARG A 105 -13.82 17.91 20.82
CA ARG A 105 -13.61 18.56 22.13
C ARG A 105 -14.80 19.39 22.55
N GLN A 106 -15.38 20.15 21.64
CA GLN A 106 -16.55 20.96 21.93
C GLN A 106 -17.77 20.10 22.30
N GLN A 107 -17.99 18.98 21.60
CA GLN A 107 -19.10 18.08 21.90
C GLN A 107 -18.87 17.27 23.18
N TYR A 108 -17.64 16.89 23.48
CA TYR A 108 -17.28 16.12 24.67
C TYR A 108 -17.10 16.98 25.92
N GLY A 109 -16.68 18.23 25.77
CA GLY A 109 -16.44 19.16 26.87
C GLY A 109 -15.07 19.02 27.56
N ALA A 110 -14.14 18.23 27.01
CA ALA A 110 -12.78 18.07 27.51
C ALA A 110 -11.78 17.83 26.36
N ASP A 111 -10.49 17.85 26.68
CA ASP A 111 -9.43 17.58 25.70
C ASP A 111 -9.40 16.10 25.31
N ILE A 112 -8.93 15.84 24.08
CA ILE A 112 -8.80 14.50 23.50
C ILE A 112 -7.40 14.40 22.93
N ASP A 113 -6.53 13.61 23.57
CA ASP A 113 -5.11 13.51 23.24
C ASP A 113 -4.77 12.28 22.41
N ARG A 114 -5.71 11.32 22.29
CA ARG A 114 -5.52 10.07 21.58
C ARG A 114 -6.42 9.97 20.38
N VAL A 115 -5.88 9.45 19.26
CA VAL A 115 -6.65 9.20 18.04
C VAL A 115 -6.31 7.83 17.45
N THR A 116 -7.33 7.13 16.98
CA THR A 116 -7.19 5.97 16.08
C THR A 116 -7.60 6.39 14.67
N LEU A 117 -6.65 6.41 13.74
CA LEU A 117 -6.88 6.71 12.34
C LEU A 117 -6.96 5.42 11.52
N THR A 118 -7.99 5.28 10.67
CA THR A 118 -8.02 4.14 9.77
C THR A 118 -7.11 4.36 8.57
N THR A 119 -6.45 3.29 8.15
CA THR A 119 -5.58 3.27 6.96
C THR A 119 -6.13 2.33 5.91
N PRO A 120 -5.88 2.56 4.61
CA PRO A 120 -6.09 1.52 3.61
C PRO A 120 -5.36 0.23 4.00
N ALA A 121 -5.96 -0.90 3.68
CA ALA A 121 -5.33 -2.20 3.90
C ALA A 121 -3.99 -2.35 3.16
N SER A 122 -3.81 -1.60 2.06
CA SER A 122 -2.57 -1.55 1.27
C SER A 122 -1.42 -0.80 1.94
N TYR A 123 -1.68 -0.06 3.03
CA TYR A 123 -0.61 0.60 3.79
C TYR A 123 0.00 -0.42 4.76
N GLY A 124 0.88 -1.26 4.25
CA GLY A 124 1.62 -2.24 5.04
C GLY A 124 2.53 -1.60 6.09
N VAL A 125 3.12 -2.42 6.93
CA VAL A 125 4.16 -2.00 7.86
C VAL A 125 5.34 -1.43 7.06
N GLY A 126 5.86 -0.26 7.46
CA GLY A 126 6.93 0.45 6.74
C GLY A 126 6.50 1.22 5.49
N ASP A 127 5.20 1.33 5.21
CA ASP A 127 4.71 2.21 4.14
C ASP A 127 4.84 3.68 4.57
N PRO A 128 5.58 4.53 3.83
CA PRO A 128 5.84 5.92 4.21
C PRO A 128 4.56 6.77 4.34
N ARG A 129 3.47 6.35 3.73
CA ARG A 129 2.17 7.02 3.88
C ARG A 129 1.59 6.88 5.28
N ARG A 130 2.02 5.86 6.05
CA ARG A 130 1.66 5.73 7.47
C ARG A 130 2.27 6.86 8.29
N ASP A 131 3.54 7.19 8.03
CA ASP A 131 4.24 8.28 8.71
C ASP A 131 3.56 9.63 8.43
N VAL A 132 3.09 9.83 7.20
CA VAL A 132 2.31 11.04 6.84
C VAL A 132 1.01 11.11 7.63
N LEU A 133 0.31 9.98 7.84
CA LEU A 133 -0.92 9.95 8.65
C LEU A 133 -0.63 10.21 10.13
N THR A 134 0.44 9.62 10.67
CA THR A 134 0.88 9.86 12.04
C THR A 134 1.24 11.32 12.25
N ALA A 135 2.08 11.89 11.38
CA ALA A 135 2.46 13.30 11.43
C ALA A 135 1.25 14.24 11.30
N ALA A 136 0.26 13.91 10.47
CA ALA A 136 -0.97 14.70 10.37
C ALA A 136 -1.78 14.67 11.68
N GLY A 137 -1.81 13.54 12.37
CA GLY A 137 -2.41 13.42 13.71
C GLY A 137 -1.66 14.25 14.76
N GLU A 138 -0.33 14.19 14.76
CA GLU A 138 0.53 14.99 15.64
C GLU A 138 0.38 16.49 15.37
N MET A 139 0.32 16.91 14.10
CA MET A 139 0.02 18.30 13.70
C MET A 139 -1.34 18.79 14.22
N ALA A 140 -2.33 17.88 14.31
CA ALA A 140 -3.63 18.18 14.89
C ALA A 140 -3.60 18.25 16.44
N GLY A 141 -2.43 18.00 17.05
CA GLY A 141 -2.17 18.09 18.48
C GLY A 141 -2.50 16.82 19.25
N PHE A 142 -2.68 15.66 18.60
CA PHE A 142 -2.77 14.39 19.31
C PHE A 142 -1.36 13.95 19.75
N SER A 143 -1.24 13.48 21.01
CA SER A 143 -0.01 12.94 21.56
C SER A 143 0.16 11.43 21.34
N ASP A 144 -0.94 10.73 21.01
CA ASP A 144 -0.95 9.30 20.72
C ASP A 144 -1.81 9.04 19.48
N VAL A 145 -1.15 8.57 18.41
CA VAL A 145 -1.76 8.29 17.10
C VAL A 145 -1.64 6.81 16.79
N GLU A 146 -2.75 6.07 16.91
CA GLU A 146 -2.83 4.67 16.51
C GLU A 146 -3.33 4.55 15.08
N LEU A 147 -2.68 3.70 14.26
CA LEU A 147 -3.10 3.41 12.89
C LEU A 147 -3.72 2.02 12.80
N LEU A 148 -4.96 1.93 12.31
CA LEU A 148 -5.72 0.70 12.16
C LEU A 148 -6.09 0.43 10.70
N SER A 149 -5.86 -0.78 10.19
CA SER A 149 -6.33 -1.17 8.85
C SER A 149 -7.86 -1.10 8.75
N SER A 150 -8.37 -0.44 7.71
CA SER A 150 -9.81 -0.36 7.43
C SER A 150 -10.47 -1.72 7.25
N ALA A 151 -9.72 -2.72 6.76
CA ALA A 151 -10.20 -4.10 6.63
C ALA A 151 -10.37 -4.77 7.99
N VAL A 152 -9.42 -4.57 8.91
CA VAL A 152 -9.53 -5.04 10.30
C VAL A 152 -10.73 -4.38 10.97
N ALA A 153 -10.86 -3.07 10.83
CA ALA A 153 -11.99 -2.33 11.35
C ALA A 153 -13.33 -2.86 10.79
N ALA A 154 -13.45 -3.05 9.47
CA ALA A 154 -14.67 -3.58 8.85
C ALA A 154 -15.04 -4.98 9.38
N ALA A 155 -14.04 -5.85 9.59
CA ALA A 155 -14.29 -7.18 10.17
C ALA A 155 -14.75 -7.15 11.63
N LEU A 156 -14.50 -6.05 12.34
CA LEU A 156 -14.91 -5.84 13.73
C LEU A 156 -16.22 -5.05 13.88
N ASP A 157 -16.84 -4.60 12.79
CA ASP A 157 -18.11 -3.88 12.87
C ASP A 157 -19.18 -4.69 13.63
N PRO A 158 -19.82 -4.14 14.67
CA PRO A 158 -20.80 -4.87 15.47
C PRO A 158 -21.97 -5.43 14.68
N GLU A 159 -22.38 -4.78 13.59
CA GLU A 159 -23.53 -5.21 12.78
C GLU A 159 -23.18 -6.40 11.88
N THR A 160 -21.97 -6.46 11.33
CA THR A 160 -21.57 -7.48 10.35
C THR A 160 -20.58 -8.49 10.91
N GLY A 161 -19.69 -8.09 11.79
CA GLY A 161 -18.70 -8.92 12.48
C GLY A 161 -19.13 -9.38 13.86
N GLY A 162 -20.31 -9.01 14.33
CA GLY A 162 -20.85 -9.45 15.62
C GLY A 162 -21.10 -10.97 15.65
N GLY A 163 -20.77 -11.61 16.80
CA GLY A 163 -20.99 -13.04 16.99
C GLY A 163 -20.05 -13.98 16.24
N LEU A 164 -19.00 -13.45 15.60
CA LEU A 164 -17.98 -14.29 14.98
C LEU A 164 -17.11 -14.99 16.05
N PRO A 165 -16.85 -16.30 15.90
CA PRO A 165 -16.00 -17.02 16.84
C PRO A 165 -14.56 -16.51 16.77
N SER A 166 -13.82 -16.68 17.85
CA SER A 166 -12.38 -16.43 17.86
C SER A 166 -11.68 -17.34 16.83
N GLY A 167 -10.81 -16.77 16.01
CA GLY A 167 -10.17 -17.48 14.90
C GLY A 167 -10.92 -17.43 13.59
N ALA A 168 -12.12 -16.83 13.54
CA ALA A 168 -12.88 -16.68 12.31
C ALA A 168 -12.07 -16.00 11.20
N LEU A 169 -12.12 -16.57 10.00
CA LEU A 169 -11.57 -15.96 8.79
C LEU A 169 -12.68 -15.16 8.11
N VAL A 170 -12.46 -13.86 8.03
CA VAL A 170 -13.39 -12.90 7.43
C VAL A 170 -12.80 -12.34 6.15
N LEU A 171 -13.50 -12.48 5.05
CA LEU A 171 -13.18 -11.79 3.82
C LEU A 171 -13.83 -10.39 3.87
N ALA A 172 -13.05 -9.38 4.17
CA ALA A 172 -13.48 -8.00 4.28
C ALA A 172 -13.32 -7.27 2.94
N CYS A 173 -14.44 -6.86 2.35
CA CYS A 173 -14.49 -6.05 1.13
C CYS A 173 -14.83 -4.61 1.51
N VAL A 174 -13.85 -3.72 1.51
CA VAL A 174 -14.03 -2.29 1.81
C VAL A 174 -14.07 -1.51 0.50
N LEU A 175 -15.24 -1.04 0.13
CA LEU A 175 -15.53 -0.48 -1.19
C LEU A 175 -15.81 1.03 -1.08
N GLY A 176 -14.75 1.80 -1.18
CA GLY A 176 -14.76 3.27 -1.20
C GLY A 176 -14.41 3.83 -2.58
N ALA A 177 -13.63 4.90 -2.61
CA ALA A 177 -12.98 5.41 -3.82
C ALA A 177 -11.94 4.41 -4.35
N THR A 178 -11.24 3.73 -3.46
CA THR A 178 -10.51 2.49 -3.72
C THR A 178 -11.32 1.30 -3.22
N TRP A 179 -11.23 0.18 -3.93
CA TRP A 179 -11.80 -1.10 -3.51
C TRP A 179 -10.68 -1.99 -2.97
N THR A 180 -10.90 -2.53 -1.80
CA THR A 180 -9.94 -3.41 -1.14
C THR A 180 -10.63 -4.70 -0.73
N VAL A 181 -9.99 -5.82 -1.03
CA VAL A 181 -10.35 -7.14 -0.54
C VAL A 181 -9.25 -7.59 0.41
N SER A 182 -9.60 -8.01 1.60
CA SER A 182 -8.63 -8.49 2.59
C SER A 182 -9.14 -9.71 3.32
N LEU A 183 -8.28 -10.67 3.56
CA LEU A 183 -8.55 -11.75 4.47
C LEU A 183 -8.10 -11.35 5.88
N VAL A 184 -9.03 -11.31 6.80
CA VAL A 184 -8.82 -10.90 8.19
C VAL A 184 -9.14 -12.08 9.11
N GLN A 185 -8.24 -12.35 10.05
CA GLN A 185 -8.50 -13.28 11.12
C GLN A 185 -8.94 -12.54 12.38
N VAL A 186 -10.17 -12.79 12.82
CA VAL A 186 -10.77 -12.12 13.98
C VAL A 186 -10.39 -12.86 15.27
N ARG A 187 -9.71 -12.18 16.18
CA ARG A 187 -9.31 -12.73 17.49
C ARG A 187 -9.37 -11.66 18.60
N GLY A 188 -10.53 -11.11 18.83
CA GLY A 188 -10.68 -10.04 19.82
C GLY A 188 -9.68 -8.91 19.57
N ASN A 189 -8.85 -8.59 20.54
CA ASN A 189 -7.83 -7.53 20.45
C ASN A 189 -6.62 -7.88 19.55
N HIS A 190 -6.58 -9.06 18.96
CA HIS A 190 -5.49 -9.56 18.12
C HIS A 190 -5.96 -9.85 16.68
N THR A 191 -6.97 -9.14 16.22
CA THR A 191 -7.45 -9.25 14.85
C THR A 191 -6.37 -8.79 13.88
N ALA A 192 -6.03 -9.62 12.90
CA ALA A 192 -4.93 -9.39 11.97
C ALA A 192 -5.38 -9.55 10.52
N GLN A 193 -4.83 -8.73 9.64
CA GLN A 193 -4.97 -8.87 8.18
C GLN A 193 -3.90 -9.85 7.68
N LEU A 194 -4.33 -10.89 6.95
CA LEU A 194 -3.46 -11.95 6.44
C LEU A 194 -3.00 -11.70 5.01
N ALA A 195 -3.88 -11.20 4.17
CA ALA A 195 -3.61 -10.88 2.77
C ALA A 195 -4.55 -9.78 2.29
N GLN A 196 -4.19 -9.09 1.19
CA GLN A 196 -5.03 -8.04 0.62
C GLN A 196 -4.75 -7.81 -0.86
N GLU A 197 -5.76 -7.30 -1.57
CA GLU A 197 -5.71 -6.75 -2.92
C GLU A 197 -6.42 -5.40 -2.95
N THR A 198 -5.93 -4.45 -3.75
CA THR A 198 -6.50 -3.10 -3.83
C THR A 198 -6.56 -2.60 -5.27
N SER A 199 -7.65 -1.93 -5.63
CA SER A 199 -7.88 -1.31 -6.94
C SER A 199 -8.49 0.09 -6.79
N ALA A 200 -8.28 0.96 -7.76
CA ALA A 200 -8.92 2.27 -7.86
C ALA A 200 -10.40 2.21 -8.37
N ALA A 201 -11.02 1.05 -8.37
CA ALA A 201 -12.31 0.78 -9.02
C ALA A 201 -13.42 1.79 -8.73
N GLY A 202 -13.50 2.33 -7.51
CA GLY A 202 -14.49 3.37 -7.19
C GLY A 202 -14.24 4.70 -7.90
N HIS A 203 -12.97 5.11 -8.02
CA HIS A 203 -12.59 6.28 -8.81
C HIS A 203 -12.81 6.05 -10.30
N ASP A 204 -12.48 4.85 -10.79
CA ASP A 204 -12.65 4.49 -12.19
C ASP A 204 -14.12 4.53 -12.60
N LEU A 205 -15.01 4.10 -11.73
CA LEU A 205 -16.46 4.18 -11.98
C LEU A 205 -16.94 5.63 -12.08
N ASP A 206 -16.48 6.51 -11.19
CA ASP A 206 -16.80 7.95 -11.29
C ASP A 206 -16.22 8.55 -12.59
N ALA A 207 -15.02 8.17 -12.97
CA ALA A 207 -14.38 8.63 -14.22
C ALA A 207 -15.13 8.14 -15.48
N LEU A 208 -15.61 6.90 -15.47
CA LEU A 208 -16.42 6.36 -16.56
C LEU A 208 -17.73 7.12 -16.72
N LEU A 209 -18.42 7.40 -15.61
CA LEU A 209 -19.67 8.17 -15.64
C LEU A 209 -19.46 9.62 -16.09
N ILE A 210 -18.36 10.27 -15.69
CA ILE A 210 -18.00 11.60 -16.21
C ILE A 210 -17.72 11.56 -17.71
N ASN A 211 -17.00 10.54 -18.19
CA ASN A 211 -16.70 10.41 -19.62
C ASN A 211 -17.97 10.13 -20.44
N ASP A 212 -18.90 9.35 -19.90
CA ASP A 212 -20.19 9.11 -20.53
C ASP A 212 -21.02 10.40 -20.61
N LEU A 213 -21.16 11.13 -19.51
CA LEU A 213 -21.80 12.46 -19.48
C LEU A 213 -21.16 13.44 -20.48
N ARG A 214 -19.83 13.44 -20.60
CA ARG A 214 -19.10 14.27 -21.56
C ARG A 214 -19.35 13.84 -23.00
N SER A 215 -19.49 12.55 -23.25
CA SER A 215 -19.80 12.01 -24.57
C SER A 215 -21.20 12.43 -25.02
N GLU A 216 -22.21 12.26 -24.17
CA GLU A 216 -23.58 12.68 -24.46
C GLU A 216 -23.75 14.20 -24.50
N GLY A 217 -23.09 14.90 -23.56
CA GLY A 217 -23.16 16.35 -23.42
C GLY A 217 -22.11 17.13 -24.23
N ARG A 218 -21.42 16.52 -25.18
CA ARG A 218 -20.25 17.10 -25.85
C ARG A 218 -20.46 18.53 -26.35
N ALA A 219 -21.62 18.78 -26.94
CA ALA A 219 -21.91 20.07 -27.56
C ALA A 219 -22.06 21.22 -26.55
N TRP A 220 -22.53 20.95 -25.35
CA TRP A 220 -22.82 21.96 -24.32
C TRP A 220 -21.89 21.86 -23.11
N LEU A 221 -21.38 20.68 -22.76
CA LEU A 221 -20.54 20.47 -21.57
C LEU A 221 -19.06 20.79 -21.84
N GLU A 222 -18.50 20.36 -22.99
CA GLU A 222 -17.09 20.63 -23.31
C GLU A 222 -16.73 22.13 -23.31
N PRO A 223 -17.57 23.05 -23.87
CA PRO A 223 -17.30 24.47 -23.76
C PRO A 223 -17.27 24.98 -22.31
N LEU A 224 -18.08 24.43 -21.41
CA LEU A 224 -18.10 24.78 -19.99
C LEU A 224 -16.85 24.29 -19.29
N LEU A 225 -16.42 23.06 -19.55
CA LEU A 225 -15.21 22.46 -18.97
C LEU A 225 -13.93 23.14 -19.49
N ALA A 226 -13.94 23.59 -20.74
CA ALA A 226 -12.82 24.29 -21.39
C ALA A 226 -12.77 25.80 -21.03
N ALA A 227 -13.77 26.32 -20.32
CA ALA A 227 -13.81 27.72 -19.95
C ALA A 227 -12.57 28.09 -19.11
N PRO A 228 -11.93 29.25 -19.38
CA PRO A 228 -10.70 29.64 -18.69
C PRO A 228 -10.94 29.96 -17.21
N GLY A 229 -9.92 29.75 -16.41
CA GLY A 229 -9.90 30.14 -15.01
C GLY A 229 -10.84 29.31 -14.13
N ASP A 230 -11.55 29.98 -13.25
CA ASP A 230 -12.42 29.36 -12.25
C ASP A 230 -13.71 28.79 -12.84
N ALA A 231 -14.12 29.28 -14.01
CA ALA A 231 -15.36 28.83 -14.65
C ALA A 231 -15.29 27.36 -15.06
N GLY A 232 -14.18 26.93 -15.69
CA GLY A 232 -13.97 25.54 -16.07
C GLY A 232 -13.85 24.61 -14.86
N LEU A 233 -13.19 25.05 -13.79
CA LEU A 233 -13.10 24.29 -12.53
C LEU A 233 -14.47 24.13 -11.85
N ARG A 234 -15.30 25.18 -11.85
CA ARG A 234 -16.68 25.09 -11.33
C ARG A 234 -17.48 24.07 -12.10
N ALA A 235 -17.46 24.17 -13.43
CA ALA A 235 -18.16 23.23 -14.29
C ALA A 235 -17.70 21.78 -14.06
N TYR A 236 -16.40 21.57 -13.88
CA TYR A 236 -15.83 20.25 -13.55
C TYR A 236 -16.36 19.71 -12.22
N TYR A 237 -16.32 20.52 -11.16
CA TYR A 237 -16.84 20.09 -9.85
C TYR A 237 -18.35 19.84 -9.89
N GLU A 238 -19.10 20.65 -10.63
CA GLU A 238 -20.55 20.44 -10.81
C GLU A 238 -20.86 19.14 -11.53
N ALA A 239 -20.10 18.82 -12.58
CA ALA A 239 -20.26 17.57 -13.32
C ALA A 239 -19.92 16.34 -12.46
N ILE A 240 -18.83 16.38 -11.69
CA ILE A 240 -18.47 15.29 -10.76
C ILE A 240 -19.55 15.10 -9.69
N ASP A 241 -19.97 16.16 -9.05
CA ASP A 241 -21.01 16.09 -8.01
C ASP A 241 -22.33 15.56 -8.58
N PHE A 242 -22.64 15.93 -9.81
CA PHE A 242 -23.84 15.48 -10.52
C PHE A 242 -23.80 13.98 -10.73
N VAL A 243 -22.78 13.43 -11.33
CA VAL A 243 -22.71 11.97 -11.61
C VAL A 243 -22.62 11.14 -10.33
N ARG A 244 -21.90 11.63 -9.30
CA ARG A 244 -21.84 10.98 -7.98
C ARG A 244 -23.22 10.92 -7.34
N ARG A 245 -24.00 12.00 -7.42
CA ARG A 245 -25.36 12.04 -6.90
C ARG A 245 -26.25 11.03 -7.61
N LEU A 246 -26.23 10.98 -8.94
CA LEU A 246 -27.00 10.02 -9.71
C LEU A 246 -26.62 8.56 -9.39
N LYS A 247 -25.31 8.29 -9.32
CA LYS A 247 -24.81 6.97 -8.90
C LYS A 247 -25.35 6.56 -7.54
N HIS A 248 -25.40 7.46 -6.57
CA HIS A 248 -25.93 7.17 -5.24
C HIS A 248 -27.44 6.91 -5.27
N GLN A 249 -28.19 7.65 -6.07
CA GLN A 249 -29.63 7.46 -6.20
C GLN A 249 -29.99 6.10 -6.82
N LEU A 250 -29.14 5.54 -7.67
CA LEU A 250 -29.33 4.19 -8.24
C LEU A 250 -29.17 3.05 -7.21
N ALA A 251 -28.73 3.33 -5.99
CA ALA A 251 -28.81 2.35 -4.90
C ALA A 251 -30.27 1.97 -4.60
N ASP A 252 -31.18 2.95 -4.69
CA ASP A 252 -32.58 2.81 -4.30
C ASP A 252 -33.56 2.87 -5.51
N ALA A 253 -33.08 3.25 -6.71
CA ALA A 253 -33.88 3.37 -7.92
C ALA A 253 -33.29 2.54 -9.06
N ASP A 254 -34.10 2.10 -10.02
CA ASP A 254 -33.64 1.40 -11.22
C ASP A 254 -33.18 2.36 -12.31
N GLU A 255 -33.68 3.58 -12.27
CA GLU A 255 -33.40 4.65 -13.22
C GLU A 255 -33.45 6.01 -12.54
N VAL A 256 -32.56 6.90 -12.97
CA VAL A 256 -32.53 8.30 -12.54
C VAL A 256 -32.34 9.18 -13.75
N THR A 257 -33.14 10.25 -13.85
CA THR A 257 -33.01 11.28 -14.88
C THR A 257 -32.95 12.63 -14.20
N ASP A 258 -31.93 13.43 -14.50
CA ASP A 258 -31.75 14.77 -13.92
C ASP A 258 -30.97 15.67 -14.92
N HIS A 259 -30.92 16.97 -14.60
CA HIS A 259 -30.24 17.99 -15.39
C HIS A 259 -29.03 18.51 -14.66
N LEU A 260 -27.87 18.60 -15.33
CA LEU A 260 -26.66 19.20 -14.74
C LEU A 260 -26.88 20.70 -14.47
N THR A 261 -27.51 21.38 -15.43
CA THR A 261 -27.95 22.78 -15.33
C THR A 261 -29.38 22.91 -15.84
N PRO A 262 -30.12 23.96 -15.45
CA PRO A 262 -31.53 24.12 -15.89
C PRO A 262 -31.74 24.15 -17.41
N ILE A 263 -30.70 24.48 -18.17
CA ILE A 263 -30.75 24.58 -19.64
C ILE A 263 -30.12 23.37 -20.33
N ALA A 264 -29.44 22.48 -19.58
CA ALA A 264 -28.83 21.28 -20.15
C ALA A 264 -29.90 20.24 -20.49
N PRO A 265 -29.71 19.44 -21.51
CA PRO A 265 -30.56 18.26 -21.75
C PRO A 265 -30.57 17.33 -20.51
N PRO A 266 -31.67 16.57 -20.31
CA PRO A 266 -31.69 15.58 -19.24
C PRO A 266 -30.64 14.49 -19.50
N TYR A 267 -29.93 14.11 -18.47
CA TYR A 267 -29.05 12.95 -18.49
C TYR A 267 -29.72 11.81 -17.73
N ARG A 268 -29.81 10.65 -18.40
CA ARG A 268 -30.48 9.46 -17.88
C ARG A 268 -29.45 8.39 -17.57
N LEU A 269 -29.48 7.87 -16.36
CA LEU A 269 -28.64 6.76 -15.92
C LEU A 269 -29.51 5.63 -15.39
N THR A 270 -29.28 4.41 -15.86
CA THR A 270 -30.01 3.21 -15.39
C THR A 270 -29.09 2.32 -14.57
N ARG A 271 -29.68 1.52 -13.71
CA ARG A 271 -28.96 0.49 -12.94
C ARG A 271 -28.25 -0.52 -13.85
N GLU A 272 -28.90 -0.90 -14.96
CA GLU A 272 -28.33 -1.80 -15.95
C GLU A 272 -27.08 -1.19 -16.60
N TRP A 273 -27.13 0.08 -16.96
CA TRP A 273 -25.99 0.80 -17.54
C TRP A 273 -24.85 0.96 -16.53
N LEU A 274 -25.18 1.33 -15.28
CA LEU A 274 -24.20 1.38 -14.20
C LEU A 274 -23.56 0.01 -13.95
N ALA A 275 -24.33 -1.08 -14.06
CA ALA A 275 -23.80 -2.44 -13.93
C ALA A 275 -22.83 -2.79 -15.07
N ALA A 276 -23.12 -2.35 -16.30
CA ALA A 276 -22.21 -2.53 -17.43
C ALA A 276 -20.89 -1.77 -17.23
N PHE A 277 -20.92 -0.54 -16.71
CA PHE A 277 -19.72 0.20 -16.36
C PHE A 277 -18.94 -0.43 -15.21
N ALA A 278 -19.64 -1.01 -14.24
CA ALA A 278 -19.03 -1.65 -13.07
C ALA A 278 -18.50 -3.07 -13.35
N GLU A 279 -18.85 -3.67 -14.49
CA GLU A 279 -18.53 -5.08 -14.80
C GLU A 279 -17.03 -5.41 -14.69
N PRO A 280 -16.08 -4.59 -15.20
CA PRO A 280 -14.65 -4.85 -15.00
C PRO A 280 -14.23 -4.82 -13.52
N ALA A 281 -14.79 -3.90 -12.73
CA ALA A 281 -14.54 -3.81 -11.30
C ALA A 281 -15.12 -5.00 -10.53
N LEU A 282 -16.29 -5.49 -10.92
CA LEU A 282 -16.92 -6.67 -10.32
C LEU A 282 -16.13 -7.94 -10.62
N ARG A 283 -15.60 -8.09 -11.84
CA ARG A 283 -14.70 -9.20 -12.19
C ARG A 283 -13.40 -9.13 -11.37
N TRP A 284 -12.81 -7.95 -11.26
CA TRP A 284 -11.64 -7.75 -10.41
C TRP A 284 -11.96 -8.14 -8.95
N LEU A 285 -13.10 -7.68 -8.41
CA LEU A 285 -13.52 -7.97 -7.03
C LEU A 285 -13.61 -9.49 -6.79
N ALA A 286 -14.25 -10.22 -7.70
CA ALA A 286 -14.39 -11.68 -7.62
C ALA A 286 -13.02 -12.39 -7.71
N ALA A 287 -12.18 -11.98 -8.66
CA ALA A 287 -10.83 -12.54 -8.84
C ALA A 287 -9.94 -12.26 -7.62
N SER A 288 -10.00 -11.05 -7.06
CA SER A 288 -9.22 -10.67 -5.88
C SER A 288 -9.65 -11.42 -4.62
N CYS A 289 -10.92 -11.78 -4.48
CA CYS A 289 -11.35 -12.65 -3.39
C CYS A 289 -10.62 -14.01 -3.43
N HIS A 290 -10.52 -14.62 -4.60
CA HIS A 290 -9.78 -15.88 -4.77
C HIS A 290 -8.26 -15.68 -4.62
N ALA A 291 -7.71 -14.59 -5.15
CA ALA A 291 -6.28 -14.29 -5.03
C ALA A 291 -5.85 -14.11 -3.58
N VAL A 292 -6.62 -13.35 -2.79
CA VAL A 292 -6.37 -13.12 -1.37
C VAL A 292 -6.48 -14.42 -0.55
N LEU A 293 -7.45 -15.27 -0.85
CA LEU A 293 -7.57 -16.59 -0.23
C LEU A 293 -6.36 -17.46 -0.58
N THR A 294 -5.98 -17.53 -1.85
CA THR A 294 -4.83 -18.30 -2.31
C THR A 294 -3.53 -17.81 -1.66
N ALA A 295 -3.31 -16.50 -1.60
CA ALA A 295 -2.13 -15.89 -0.97
C ALA A 295 -2.01 -16.24 0.52
N ALA A 296 -3.15 -16.38 1.20
CA ALA A 296 -3.20 -16.81 2.60
C ALA A 296 -3.24 -18.36 2.75
N GLY A 297 -3.21 -19.11 1.65
CA GLY A 297 -3.37 -20.57 1.65
C GLY A 297 -4.75 -21.01 2.13
N ALA A 298 -5.79 -20.19 1.96
CA ALA A 298 -7.17 -20.47 2.33
C ALA A 298 -8.00 -20.84 1.10
N THR A 299 -9.12 -21.49 1.35
CA THR A 299 -10.16 -21.79 0.35
C THR A 299 -11.46 -21.05 0.71
N PRO A 300 -12.42 -20.91 -0.21
CA PRO A 300 -13.72 -20.36 0.14
C PRO A 300 -14.40 -21.09 1.32
N ALA A 301 -14.20 -22.39 1.47
CA ALA A 301 -14.77 -23.19 2.56
C ALA A 301 -14.20 -22.81 3.95
N ASP A 302 -13.01 -22.23 4.01
CA ASP A 302 -12.40 -21.76 5.27
C ASP A 302 -12.96 -20.40 5.73
N VAL A 303 -13.66 -19.68 4.85
CA VAL A 303 -14.22 -18.36 5.14
C VAL A 303 -15.43 -18.47 6.05
N THR A 304 -15.37 -17.84 7.21
CA THR A 304 -16.48 -17.80 8.17
C THR A 304 -17.54 -16.78 7.77
N ALA A 305 -17.12 -15.65 7.23
CA ALA A 305 -18.02 -14.59 6.77
C ALA A 305 -17.37 -13.74 5.66
N VAL A 306 -18.20 -13.25 4.75
CA VAL A 306 -17.86 -12.19 3.78
C VAL A 306 -18.56 -10.92 4.24
N VAL A 307 -17.79 -9.85 4.49
CA VAL A 307 -18.28 -8.57 5.01
C VAL A 307 -18.10 -7.49 3.96
N LEU A 308 -19.19 -6.75 3.70
CA LEU A 308 -19.20 -5.57 2.84
C LEU A 308 -19.26 -4.29 3.66
N ALA A 309 -18.28 -3.38 3.41
CA ALA A 309 -18.17 -2.07 4.02
C ALA A 309 -17.90 -0.98 2.96
N GLY A 310 -18.14 0.28 3.32
CA GLY A 310 -17.95 1.43 2.46
C GLY A 310 -19.13 1.76 1.57
N GLY A 311 -19.16 2.95 0.97
CA GLY A 311 -20.28 3.44 0.15
C GLY A 311 -20.54 2.62 -1.12
N GLY A 312 -19.48 2.01 -1.71
CA GLY A 312 -19.61 1.11 -2.86
C GLY A 312 -20.40 -0.17 -2.57
N ALA A 313 -20.49 -0.58 -1.31
CA ALA A 313 -21.31 -1.71 -0.88
C ALA A 313 -22.84 -1.48 -1.06
N ARG A 314 -23.26 -0.23 -1.29
CA ARG A 314 -24.66 0.10 -1.64
C ARG A 314 -24.99 -0.18 -3.11
N LEU A 315 -23.98 -0.40 -3.98
CA LEU A 315 -24.21 -0.71 -5.38
C LEU A 315 -24.93 -2.06 -5.50
N PRO A 316 -26.13 -2.11 -6.13
CA PRO A 316 -26.98 -3.31 -6.10
C PRO A 316 -26.36 -4.56 -6.72
N MET A 317 -25.39 -4.39 -7.64
CA MET A 317 -24.73 -5.48 -8.35
C MET A 317 -23.60 -6.13 -7.56
N VAL A 318 -23.07 -5.50 -6.50
CA VAL A 318 -21.87 -5.96 -5.76
C VAL A 318 -22.15 -7.23 -4.95
N GLU A 319 -23.18 -7.23 -4.15
CA GLU A 319 -23.51 -8.39 -3.30
C GLU A 319 -23.83 -9.66 -4.12
N PRO A 320 -24.66 -9.59 -5.18
CA PRO A 320 -24.88 -10.74 -6.07
C PRO A 320 -23.61 -11.27 -6.73
N ALA A 321 -22.70 -10.37 -7.17
CA ALA A 321 -21.43 -10.75 -7.77
C ALA A 321 -20.53 -11.53 -6.80
N LEU A 322 -20.39 -11.06 -5.57
CA LEU A 322 -19.62 -11.75 -4.53
C LEU A 322 -20.26 -13.09 -4.13
N ARG A 323 -21.57 -13.13 -3.96
CA ARG A 323 -22.29 -14.36 -3.63
C ARG A 323 -22.12 -15.41 -4.73
N GLY A 324 -22.21 -14.99 -6.00
CA GLY A 324 -21.99 -15.87 -7.15
C GLY A 324 -20.57 -16.41 -7.24
N ALA A 325 -19.55 -15.57 -6.93
CA ALA A 325 -18.15 -15.95 -7.01
C ALA A 325 -17.71 -16.88 -5.86
N LEU A 326 -18.21 -16.68 -4.65
CA LEU A 326 -17.74 -17.36 -3.45
C LEU A 326 -18.66 -18.47 -2.94
N GLY A 327 -19.93 -18.48 -3.35
CA GLY A 327 -20.94 -19.39 -2.81
C GLY A 327 -21.28 -19.17 -1.33
N HIS A 328 -20.87 -18.02 -0.77
CA HIS A 328 -21.04 -17.67 0.65
C HIS A 328 -22.06 -16.56 0.85
N PRO A 329 -22.79 -16.58 1.98
CA PRO A 329 -23.61 -15.45 2.40
C PRO A 329 -22.74 -14.21 2.63
N VAL A 330 -23.19 -13.08 2.08
CA VAL A 330 -22.53 -11.78 2.27
C VAL A 330 -23.25 -11.02 3.37
N ARG A 331 -22.49 -10.50 4.33
CA ARG A 331 -22.99 -9.66 5.42
C ARG A 331 -22.75 -8.20 5.07
N ARG A 332 -23.82 -7.43 5.06
CA ARG A 332 -23.78 -5.99 4.81
C ARG A 332 -24.63 -5.28 5.86
N ALA A 333 -24.07 -4.26 6.50
CA ALA A 333 -24.79 -3.40 7.42
C ALA A 333 -25.86 -2.56 6.69
N VAL A 334 -26.82 -2.03 7.41
CA VAL A 334 -27.81 -1.08 6.87
C VAL A 334 -27.12 0.17 6.32
N GLU A 335 -26.11 0.66 7.06
CA GLU A 335 -25.26 1.78 6.67
C GLU A 335 -23.80 1.30 6.51
N PRO A 336 -23.49 0.64 5.37
CA PRO A 336 -22.19 0.01 5.19
C PRO A 336 -21.03 1.01 5.15
N GLU A 337 -21.30 2.27 4.84
CA GLU A 337 -20.32 3.37 4.92
C GLU A 337 -19.86 3.67 6.35
N LEU A 338 -20.62 3.31 7.38
CA LEU A 338 -20.27 3.53 8.78
C LEU A 338 -19.53 2.33 9.40
N ALA A 339 -19.50 1.18 8.72
CA ALA A 339 -18.98 -0.07 9.26
C ALA A 339 -17.53 0.03 9.73
N VAL A 340 -16.66 0.70 8.94
CA VAL A 340 -15.25 0.90 9.28
C VAL A 340 -15.10 1.72 10.57
N ALA A 341 -15.82 2.83 10.69
CA ALA A 341 -15.76 3.69 11.89
C ALA A 341 -16.30 2.97 13.14
N ARG A 342 -17.42 2.22 13.01
CA ARG A 342 -17.96 1.44 14.12
C ARG A 342 -17.01 0.34 14.58
N GLY A 343 -16.41 -0.37 13.63
CA GLY A 343 -15.44 -1.40 13.94
C GLY A 343 -14.14 -0.86 14.53
N ALA A 344 -13.67 0.29 14.05
CA ALA A 344 -12.53 0.99 14.62
C ALA A 344 -12.83 1.51 16.04
N ALA A 345 -14.05 1.99 16.29
CA ALA A 345 -14.47 2.37 17.64
C ALA A 345 -14.50 1.14 18.58
N ARG A 346 -15.01 0.00 18.12
CA ARG A 346 -14.94 -1.25 18.88
C ARG A 346 -13.51 -1.70 19.16
N TRP A 347 -12.61 -1.54 18.20
CA TRP A 347 -11.18 -1.79 18.40
C TRP A 347 -10.62 -0.89 19.49
N SER A 348 -10.96 0.39 19.50
CA SER A 348 -10.43 1.39 20.42
C SER A 348 -10.96 1.22 21.86
N VAL A 349 -12.13 0.62 22.06
CA VAL A 349 -12.61 0.22 23.40
C VAL A 349 -11.58 -0.66 24.14
N GLY A 350 -10.86 -1.52 23.44
CA GLY A 350 -9.79 -2.36 24.02
C GLY A 350 -8.41 -1.70 24.09
N ALA A 351 -8.24 -0.47 23.61
CA ALA A 351 -6.92 0.16 23.42
C ALA A 351 -6.23 0.48 24.76
N LEU A 352 -6.97 0.82 25.81
CA LEU A 352 -6.39 1.13 27.13
C LEU A 352 -5.65 -0.05 27.77
N SER A 353 -6.05 -1.29 27.48
CA SER A 353 -5.33 -2.48 27.92
C SER A 353 -4.07 -2.77 27.08
N ARG A 354 -3.93 -2.12 25.91
CA ARG A 354 -2.77 -2.27 25.00
C ARG A 354 -1.71 -1.20 25.22
N ALA A 355 -2.07 -0.05 25.80
CA ALA A 355 -1.18 1.10 25.98
C ALA A 355 -0.16 0.96 27.15
N VAL A 356 -0.13 -0.17 27.83
CA VAL A 356 0.86 -0.40 28.88
C VAL A 356 2.15 -0.87 28.24
N GLN A 357 3.14 0.03 28.27
CA GLN A 357 4.57 -0.17 28.00
C GLN A 357 5.05 0.05 26.57
N ALA A 358 5.24 1.33 26.23
CA ALA A 358 6.28 1.71 25.27
C ALA A 358 7.65 1.72 25.97
N GLU A 359 8.16 0.56 26.33
CA GLU A 359 9.59 0.39 26.63
C GLU A 359 10.33 0.19 25.29
N ARG A 360 11.51 0.81 25.15
CA ARG A 360 12.36 0.65 23.96
C ARG A 360 12.53 -0.83 23.64
N PRO A 361 12.20 -1.30 22.44
CA PRO A 361 12.24 -2.72 22.12
C PRO A 361 13.69 -3.22 22.09
N SER A 362 14.02 -4.15 22.94
CA SER A 362 15.17 -5.01 22.76
C SER A 362 14.70 -6.29 22.07
N TRP A 363 15.35 -6.66 20.96
CA TRP A 363 15.01 -7.86 20.20
C TRP A 363 15.82 -9.05 20.73
N ARG A 364 15.18 -10.19 20.88
CA ARG A 364 15.84 -11.46 21.16
C ARG A 364 15.27 -12.51 20.22
N VAL A 365 16.14 -13.27 19.58
CA VAL A 365 15.74 -14.42 18.75
C VAL A 365 15.38 -15.57 19.68
N GLU A 366 14.17 -16.08 19.54
CA GLU A 366 13.65 -17.19 20.32
C GLU A 366 12.94 -18.20 19.45
N PRO A 367 13.06 -19.50 19.74
CA PRO A 367 12.21 -20.51 19.12
C PRO A 367 10.78 -20.35 19.62
N VAL A 368 9.83 -20.42 18.72
CA VAL A 368 8.42 -20.47 19.08
C VAL A 368 7.97 -21.93 19.09
N ALA A 369 7.60 -22.43 20.26
CA ALA A 369 7.14 -23.79 20.48
C ALA A 369 5.62 -23.81 20.72
N TRP A 370 4.97 -24.86 20.27
CA TRP A 370 3.55 -25.11 20.48
C TRP A 370 3.30 -26.51 20.98
N ASP A 371 2.34 -26.64 21.89
CA ASP A 371 1.80 -27.92 22.29
C ASP A 371 0.86 -28.45 21.19
N ILE A 372 1.39 -29.35 20.37
CA ILE A 372 0.61 -30.00 19.32
C ILE A 372 -0.04 -31.25 19.93
N PRO A 373 -1.38 -31.43 19.86
CA PRO A 373 -2.03 -32.63 20.35
C PRO A 373 -1.44 -33.89 19.72
N GLY A 374 -1.00 -34.83 20.55
CA GLY A 374 -0.29 -36.03 20.10
C GLY A 374 1.21 -35.82 19.83
N GLY A 375 1.76 -34.64 20.16
CA GLY A 375 3.19 -34.30 20.09
C GLY A 375 3.75 -34.13 18.67
N ARG A 376 2.94 -34.30 17.63
CA ARG A 376 3.32 -34.16 16.23
C ARG A 376 2.12 -33.85 15.33
N GLY A 377 2.38 -33.30 14.16
CA GLY A 377 1.35 -33.04 13.17
C GLY A 377 1.96 -32.78 11.80
N GLU A 378 1.14 -32.75 10.78
CA GLU A 378 1.53 -32.33 9.43
C GLU A 378 1.24 -30.84 9.26
N LEU A 379 2.23 -30.05 8.86
CA LEU A 379 2.05 -28.64 8.58
C LEU A 379 1.15 -28.45 7.37
N VAL A 380 -0.02 -27.87 7.58
CA VAL A 380 -0.94 -27.55 6.50
C VAL A 380 -0.46 -26.30 5.77
N ARG A 381 -0.13 -25.22 6.53
CA ARG A 381 0.37 -23.97 5.98
C ARG A 381 0.84 -22.99 7.04
N TRP A 382 1.71 -22.05 6.64
CA TRP A 382 2.01 -20.84 7.38
C TRP A 382 0.96 -19.77 7.08
N LEU A 383 0.63 -18.97 8.09
CA LEU A 383 -0.31 -17.85 7.98
C LEU A 383 0.39 -16.49 8.14
N VAL A 384 1.58 -16.49 8.73
CA VAL A 384 2.45 -15.32 8.83
C VAL A 384 3.65 -15.55 7.93
N PRO A 385 3.89 -14.71 6.92
CA PRO A 385 5.10 -14.77 6.10
C PRO A 385 6.37 -14.47 6.90
N GLU A 386 7.50 -14.96 6.41
CA GLU A 386 8.81 -14.58 6.94
C GLU A 386 9.04 -13.06 6.84
N GLY A 387 9.64 -12.47 7.86
CA GLY A 387 9.87 -11.03 7.96
C GLY A 387 8.66 -10.21 8.42
N GLN A 388 7.50 -10.83 8.65
CA GLN A 388 6.31 -10.11 9.07
C GLN A 388 6.11 -10.14 10.60
N PRO A 389 5.75 -9.00 11.20
CA PRO A 389 5.39 -8.94 12.60
C PRO A 389 4.04 -9.63 12.84
N TYR A 390 3.89 -10.21 14.02
CA TYR A 390 2.64 -10.78 14.49
C TYR A 390 2.36 -10.40 15.96
N PRO A 391 1.11 -10.12 16.32
CA PRO A 391 0.74 -9.86 17.71
C PRO A 391 0.66 -11.15 18.53
N ALA A 392 0.70 -11.04 19.85
CA ALA A 392 0.36 -12.14 20.74
C ALA A 392 -1.06 -12.64 20.43
N GLY A 393 -1.26 -13.96 20.44
CA GLY A 393 -2.53 -14.57 20.07
C GLY A 393 -2.76 -14.72 18.57
N ALA A 394 -1.85 -14.25 17.70
CA ALA A 394 -1.96 -14.51 16.26
C ALA A 394 -1.83 -16.00 15.94
N VAL A 395 -2.54 -16.45 14.93
CA VAL A 395 -2.29 -17.78 14.34
C VAL A 395 -1.13 -17.66 13.37
N VAL A 396 -0.04 -18.32 13.69
CA VAL A 396 1.18 -18.29 12.88
C VAL A 396 1.16 -19.40 11.82
N ALA A 397 0.63 -20.56 12.15
CA ALA A 397 0.53 -21.70 11.24
C ALA A 397 -0.67 -22.60 11.57
N ARG A 398 -1.02 -23.48 10.65
CA ARG A 398 -1.99 -24.56 10.84
C ARG A 398 -1.35 -25.92 10.70
N VAL A 399 -1.68 -26.84 11.60
CA VAL A 399 -1.16 -28.18 11.64
C VAL A 399 -2.31 -29.18 11.69
N ARG A 400 -2.25 -30.24 10.87
CA ARG A 400 -3.16 -31.37 10.93
C ARG A 400 -2.57 -32.42 11.87
N VAL A 401 -3.35 -32.82 12.85
CA VAL A 401 -2.96 -33.86 13.81
C VAL A 401 -3.40 -35.25 13.34
N PRO A 402 -2.91 -36.35 13.94
CA PRO A 402 -3.17 -37.72 13.46
C PRO A 402 -4.64 -38.14 13.40
N ASP A 403 -5.53 -37.48 14.11
CA ASP A 403 -6.99 -37.69 14.07
C ASP A 403 -7.71 -36.82 13.02
N ASP A 404 -6.94 -36.28 12.05
CA ASP A 404 -7.41 -35.44 10.92
C ASP A 404 -7.96 -34.05 11.32
N ARG A 405 -7.91 -33.67 12.59
CA ARG A 405 -8.28 -32.31 13.03
C ARG A 405 -7.17 -31.32 12.68
N VAL A 406 -7.57 -30.10 12.34
CA VAL A 406 -6.64 -28.99 12.08
C VAL A 406 -6.55 -28.11 13.31
N PHE A 407 -5.32 -27.86 13.76
CA PHE A 407 -5.00 -27.00 14.89
C PHE A 407 -4.34 -25.71 14.42
N ASP A 408 -4.74 -24.62 15.03
CA ASP A 408 -4.12 -23.31 14.86
C ASP A 408 -2.96 -23.18 15.86
N LEU A 409 -1.74 -22.96 15.33
CA LEU A 409 -0.57 -22.65 16.15
C LEU A 409 -0.58 -21.16 16.48
N VAL A 410 -0.94 -20.86 17.71
CA VAL A 410 -1.15 -19.49 18.21
C VAL A 410 0.12 -18.98 18.86
N ALA A 411 0.61 -17.82 18.45
CA ALA A 411 1.78 -17.19 19.07
C ALA A 411 1.47 -16.76 20.51
N PRO A 412 2.24 -17.22 21.50
CA PRO A 412 2.01 -16.82 22.88
C PRO A 412 2.39 -15.36 23.17
N GLN A 413 3.28 -14.78 22.36
CA GLN A 413 3.78 -13.42 22.48
C GLN A 413 3.87 -12.77 21.10
N ALA A 414 3.88 -11.45 21.05
CA ALA A 414 4.14 -10.70 19.83
C ALA A 414 5.60 -10.86 19.39
N GLY A 415 5.84 -10.89 18.10
CA GLY A 415 7.19 -11.01 17.53
C GLY A 415 7.20 -10.79 16.03
N THR A 416 8.36 -10.94 15.42
CA THR A 416 8.51 -10.97 13.95
C THR A 416 8.97 -12.37 13.55
N LEU A 417 8.30 -12.98 12.59
CA LEU A 417 8.65 -14.30 12.12
C LEU A 417 9.91 -14.22 11.25
N LEU A 418 11.01 -14.83 11.69
CA LEU A 418 12.30 -14.73 11.00
C LEU A 418 12.52 -15.86 10.00
N ALA A 419 12.09 -17.08 10.33
CA ALA A 419 12.28 -18.23 9.48
C ALA A 419 11.19 -19.29 9.63
N HIS A 420 10.74 -19.85 8.51
CA HIS A 420 9.95 -21.07 8.47
C HIS A 420 10.88 -22.30 8.47
N ARG A 421 10.75 -23.17 9.46
CA ARG A 421 11.57 -24.39 9.56
C ARG A 421 10.97 -25.61 8.87
N ALA A 422 9.72 -25.50 8.43
CA ALA A 422 9.04 -26.56 7.73
C ALA A 422 8.20 -26.00 6.59
N THR A 423 8.02 -26.76 5.54
CA THR A 423 7.11 -26.45 4.44
C THR A 423 5.82 -27.26 4.57
N ALA A 424 4.75 -26.80 3.92
CA ALA A 424 3.47 -27.52 3.92
C ALA A 424 3.64 -28.98 3.48
N GLY A 425 2.95 -29.89 4.16
CA GLY A 425 3.04 -31.34 3.97
C GLY A 425 4.13 -32.03 4.81
N HIS A 426 5.01 -31.29 5.49
CA HIS A 426 6.03 -31.90 6.35
C HIS A 426 5.51 -32.18 7.76
N GLN A 427 6.01 -33.28 8.34
CA GLN A 427 5.78 -33.59 9.75
C GLN A 427 6.54 -32.61 10.64
N VAL A 428 5.85 -32.07 11.62
CA VAL A 428 6.38 -31.05 12.52
C VAL A 428 6.18 -31.46 13.99
N GLY A 429 7.19 -31.13 14.78
CA GLY A 429 7.17 -31.23 16.22
C GLY A 429 6.85 -29.89 16.91
N PRO A 430 7.11 -29.77 18.21
CA PRO A 430 6.74 -28.58 18.99
C PRO A 430 7.55 -27.31 18.66
N VAL A 431 8.71 -27.40 18.03
CA VAL A 431 9.54 -26.25 17.65
C VAL A 431 9.60 -26.12 16.13
N LEU A 432 8.95 -25.10 15.57
CA LEU A 432 8.77 -24.93 14.14
C LEU A 432 9.39 -23.68 13.54
N VAL A 433 9.62 -22.65 14.35
CA VAL A 433 9.97 -21.32 13.85
C VAL A 433 10.85 -20.58 14.83
N ALA A 434 11.75 -19.77 14.30
CA ALA A 434 12.44 -18.75 15.08
C ALA A 434 11.71 -17.41 14.94
N SER A 435 11.69 -16.62 16.02
CA SER A 435 11.08 -15.30 16.03
C SER A 435 11.92 -14.29 16.79
N ALA A 436 11.80 -13.01 16.44
CA ALA A 436 12.28 -11.92 17.28
C ALA A 436 11.17 -11.54 18.26
N ALA A 437 11.44 -11.65 19.54
CA ALA A 437 10.51 -11.26 20.59
C ALA A 437 11.01 -10.03 21.35
N LYS A 438 10.09 -9.21 21.83
CA LYS A 438 10.41 -8.05 22.65
C LYS A 438 10.89 -8.53 24.03
N THR A 439 12.10 -8.18 24.43
CA THR A 439 12.61 -8.46 25.78
C THR A 439 13.07 -7.20 26.51
N PRO A 440 12.87 -7.13 27.84
CA PRO A 440 13.20 -5.93 28.64
C PRO A 440 14.66 -5.83 29.07
N LYS A 441 15.64 -6.51 28.46
CA LYS A 441 17.03 -6.44 28.90
C LYS A 441 17.97 -5.92 27.82
N THR A 442 18.77 -4.93 28.21
CA THR A 442 19.98 -4.45 27.53
C THR A 442 20.92 -5.62 27.22
N LEU A 443 21.00 -6.00 25.96
CA LEU A 443 22.08 -6.83 25.44
C LEU A 443 23.21 -5.92 24.97
N ALA A 444 24.45 -6.31 25.26
CA ALA A 444 25.62 -5.60 24.78
C ALA A 444 25.60 -5.51 23.25
N GLU A 445 25.87 -4.33 22.74
CA GLU A 445 26.02 -4.10 21.31
C GLU A 445 27.27 -4.84 20.79
N HIS A 446 27.05 -5.85 19.96
CA HIS A 446 28.10 -6.43 19.14
C HIS A 446 27.67 -6.22 17.69
N ALA A 447 27.99 -5.04 17.16
CA ALA A 447 27.93 -4.85 15.72
C ALA A 447 29.28 -5.32 15.14
N PRO A 448 29.30 -6.21 14.15
CA PRO A 448 30.52 -6.45 13.40
C PRO A 448 30.92 -5.14 12.71
N PRO A 449 32.22 -4.94 12.49
CA PRO A 449 32.67 -3.74 11.81
C PRO A 449 32.02 -3.69 10.42
N LEU A 450 31.44 -2.54 10.09
CA LEU A 450 31.07 -2.21 8.73
C LEU A 450 32.34 -2.26 7.91
N GLU A 451 32.42 -3.19 6.97
CA GLU A 451 33.65 -3.40 6.22
C GLU A 451 33.77 -2.32 5.14
N HIS A 452 32.69 -2.08 4.42
CA HIS A 452 32.64 -1.08 3.37
C HIS A 452 31.29 -0.38 3.31
N ARG A 453 31.34 0.93 2.99
CA ARG A 453 30.17 1.72 2.61
C ARG A 453 30.39 2.29 1.22
N LEU A 454 29.56 1.91 0.28
CA LEU A 454 29.64 2.31 -1.11
C LEU A 454 28.54 3.32 -1.42
N GLU A 455 28.94 4.47 -1.98
CA GLU A 455 27.99 5.39 -2.59
C GLU A 455 27.77 4.96 -4.04
N VAL A 456 26.52 4.69 -4.42
CA VAL A 456 26.15 4.22 -5.75
C VAL A 456 25.39 5.32 -6.47
N ALA A 457 25.93 5.78 -7.59
CA ALA A 457 25.43 6.96 -8.30
C ALA A 457 24.16 6.72 -9.13
N GLY A 458 23.68 5.48 -9.24
CA GLY A 458 22.53 5.13 -10.06
C GLY A 458 21.93 3.77 -9.70
N SER A 459 21.64 2.95 -10.69
CA SER A 459 21.12 1.59 -10.43
C SER A 459 22.24 0.60 -10.12
N TRP A 460 21.98 -0.33 -9.25
CA TRP A 460 22.91 -1.39 -8.89
C TRP A 460 22.18 -2.71 -8.63
N LEU A 461 22.91 -3.81 -8.69
CA LEU A 461 22.41 -5.14 -8.32
C LEU A 461 23.56 -6.04 -7.86
N LEU A 462 23.24 -7.09 -7.11
CA LEU A 462 24.13 -8.20 -6.81
C LEU A 462 24.01 -9.22 -7.95
N THR A 463 25.16 -9.68 -8.49
CA THR A 463 25.16 -10.67 -9.59
C THR A 463 24.44 -11.96 -9.17
N PRO A 464 23.85 -12.72 -10.12
CA PRO A 464 23.18 -13.99 -9.81
C PRO A 464 24.07 -14.99 -9.09
N ASP A 465 25.38 -14.99 -9.37
CA ASP A 465 26.39 -15.79 -8.67
C ASP A 465 26.79 -15.25 -7.29
N ARG A 466 26.24 -14.06 -6.91
CA ARG A 466 26.48 -13.37 -5.64
C ARG A 466 27.95 -13.06 -5.32
N GLN A 467 28.80 -12.98 -6.32
CA GLN A 467 30.23 -12.68 -6.13
C GLN A 467 30.58 -11.22 -6.35
N ARG A 468 29.78 -10.52 -7.15
CA ARG A 468 30.05 -9.13 -7.55
C ARG A 468 28.83 -8.25 -7.40
N LEU A 469 29.08 -7.00 -7.07
CA LEU A 469 28.11 -5.92 -7.16
C LEU A 469 28.30 -5.23 -8.50
N VAL A 470 27.21 -5.02 -9.23
CA VAL A 470 27.20 -4.29 -10.50
C VAL A 470 26.51 -2.96 -10.28
N GLU A 471 27.19 -1.87 -10.59
CA GLU A 471 26.66 -0.51 -10.53
C GLU A 471 26.66 0.13 -11.93
N CYS A 472 25.61 0.89 -12.21
CA CYS A 472 25.53 1.74 -13.39
C CYS A 472 25.37 3.18 -12.94
N ASP A 473 26.10 4.13 -13.55
CA ASP A 473 25.83 5.53 -13.28
C ASP A 473 24.42 5.93 -13.79
N GLY A 474 23.81 6.93 -13.15
CA GLY A 474 22.44 7.34 -13.49
C GLY A 474 22.26 7.78 -14.96
N ALA A 475 23.36 8.12 -15.64
CA ALA A 475 23.37 8.48 -17.05
C ALA A 475 23.62 7.30 -18.00
N GLY A 476 23.94 6.12 -17.49
CA GLY A 476 24.20 4.93 -18.33
C GLY A 476 25.52 4.98 -19.09
N ARG A 477 26.49 5.77 -18.64
CA ARG A 477 27.78 5.99 -19.33
C ARG A 477 28.80 4.89 -19.06
N TYR A 478 28.67 4.23 -17.89
CA TYR A 478 29.51 3.09 -17.52
C TYR A 478 28.77 2.14 -16.60
N VAL A 479 29.24 0.89 -16.61
CA VAL A 479 28.86 -0.14 -15.64
C VAL A 479 30.12 -0.66 -14.98
N ARG A 480 30.15 -0.71 -13.65
CA ARG A 480 31.29 -1.21 -12.88
C ARG A 480 30.91 -2.47 -12.14
N TYR A 481 31.83 -3.41 -12.18
CA TYR A 481 31.78 -4.60 -11.33
C TYR A 481 32.69 -4.37 -10.14
N ARG A 482 32.15 -4.58 -8.95
CA ARG A 482 32.92 -4.55 -7.70
C ARG A 482 32.91 -5.92 -7.05
N SER A 483 34.03 -6.32 -6.49
CA SER A 483 34.10 -7.45 -5.58
C SER A 483 33.27 -7.14 -4.32
N VAL A 484 32.53 -8.13 -3.81
CA VAL A 484 31.73 -7.95 -2.60
C VAL A 484 32.64 -7.83 -1.36
N GLY A 485 33.78 -8.54 -1.33
CA GLY A 485 34.64 -8.62 -0.15
C GLY A 485 35.46 -7.34 0.12
N ASP A 486 36.08 -6.77 -0.91
CA ASP A 486 36.97 -5.62 -0.76
C ASP A 486 36.48 -4.34 -1.47
N ALA A 487 35.29 -4.40 -2.03
CA ALA A 487 34.66 -3.31 -2.80
C ALA A 487 35.49 -2.80 -4.00
N ALA A 488 36.59 -3.49 -4.35
CA ALA A 488 37.44 -3.11 -5.44
C ALA A 488 36.73 -3.23 -6.79
N VAL A 489 36.95 -2.27 -7.68
CA VAL A 489 36.47 -2.35 -9.07
C VAL A 489 37.26 -3.43 -9.79
N THR A 490 36.59 -4.50 -10.19
CA THR A 490 37.18 -5.66 -10.87
C THR A 490 37.09 -5.57 -12.39
N ALA A 491 36.09 -4.88 -12.89
CA ALA A 491 35.88 -4.62 -14.31
C ALA A 491 35.04 -3.37 -14.53
N GLU A 492 35.20 -2.74 -15.69
CA GLU A 492 34.35 -1.64 -16.12
C GLU A 492 33.93 -1.88 -17.57
N PHE A 493 32.66 -1.70 -17.85
CA PHE A 493 32.09 -1.73 -19.19
C PHE A 493 31.60 -0.33 -19.55
N VAL A 494 32.10 0.18 -20.68
CA VAL A 494 31.67 1.44 -21.26
C VAL A 494 30.95 1.13 -22.57
N PRO A 495 29.61 1.36 -22.63
CA PRO A 495 28.88 1.11 -23.86
C PRO A 495 29.38 2.06 -24.96
N GLU A 496 29.70 1.52 -26.13
CA GLU A 496 30.05 2.36 -27.27
C GLU A 496 28.79 3.10 -27.77
N PRO A 497 28.73 4.43 -27.66
CA PRO A 497 27.57 5.17 -28.10
C PRO A 497 27.48 5.12 -29.63
N GLY A 498 26.45 4.49 -30.16
CA GLY A 498 26.15 4.54 -31.60
C GLY A 498 25.56 5.89 -32.04
N GLY A 499 25.68 6.96 -31.22
CA GLY A 499 25.07 8.27 -31.42
C GLY A 499 25.44 9.26 -30.32
N ALA A 500 24.44 10.03 -29.82
CA ALA A 500 24.63 10.96 -28.73
C ALA A 500 24.98 10.25 -27.41
N ALA A 501 25.64 10.97 -26.50
CA ALA A 501 25.96 10.43 -25.18
C ALA A 501 24.68 10.04 -24.41
N PRO A 502 24.67 8.92 -23.68
CA PRO A 502 23.52 8.51 -22.92
C PRO A 502 23.22 9.50 -21.78
N VAL A 503 21.95 9.72 -21.52
CA VAL A 503 21.43 10.61 -20.47
C VAL A 503 20.76 9.84 -19.34
N GLY A 504 20.54 8.53 -19.53
CA GLY A 504 20.01 7.64 -18.52
C GLY A 504 20.39 6.19 -18.79
N GLY A 505 20.49 5.41 -17.73
CA GLY A 505 20.83 3.99 -17.85
C GLY A 505 20.43 3.19 -16.62
N ARG A 506 20.23 1.88 -16.85
CA ARG A 506 19.85 0.95 -15.81
C ARG A 506 20.38 -0.45 -16.07
N VAL A 507 20.91 -1.09 -15.03
CA VAL A 507 21.29 -2.51 -15.06
C VAL A 507 20.14 -3.39 -14.56
N PHE A 508 19.97 -4.56 -15.17
CA PHE A 508 18.97 -5.54 -14.76
C PHE A 508 19.42 -6.97 -15.15
N VAL A 509 18.75 -7.97 -14.56
CA VAL A 509 18.95 -9.38 -14.93
C VAL A 509 17.77 -9.81 -15.80
N GLY A 510 18.04 -10.28 -17.01
CA GLY A 510 17.02 -10.81 -17.89
C GLY A 510 16.49 -12.16 -17.40
N PRO A 511 15.34 -12.63 -17.95
CA PRO A 511 14.76 -13.94 -17.59
C PRO A 511 15.68 -15.14 -17.90
N ASP A 512 16.65 -14.95 -18.79
CA ASP A 512 17.68 -15.94 -19.14
C ASP A 512 18.90 -15.89 -18.20
N GLY A 513 18.85 -15.06 -17.15
CA GLY A 513 19.92 -14.89 -16.16
C GLY A 513 21.07 -13.99 -16.60
N ARG A 514 21.01 -13.38 -17.81
CA ARG A 514 22.06 -12.49 -18.30
C ARG A 514 21.96 -11.11 -17.67
N LEU A 515 23.12 -10.52 -17.44
CA LEU A 515 23.24 -9.13 -17.00
C LEU A 515 23.12 -8.19 -18.20
N CYS A 516 22.18 -7.29 -18.13
CA CYS A 516 21.90 -6.34 -19.21
C CYS A 516 21.99 -4.90 -18.70
N LEU A 517 22.45 -4.01 -19.60
CA LEU A 517 22.32 -2.57 -19.47
C LEU A 517 21.31 -2.08 -20.50
N ILE A 518 20.34 -1.31 -20.08
CA ILE A 518 19.60 -0.43 -20.97
C ILE A 518 20.08 1.00 -20.78
N ALA A 519 20.47 1.66 -21.85
CA ALA A 519 20.86 3.08 -21.83
C ALA A 519 20.07 3.83 -22.90
N TRP A 520 19.75 5.11 -22.61
CA TRP A 520 19.03 5.97 -23.56
C TRP A 520 19.65 7.36 -23.65
N ASP A 521 19.56 7.97 -24.82
CA ASP A 521 20.08 9.30 -25.10
C ASP A 521 18.97 10.36 -25.20
N ALA A 522 19.40 11.63 -25.31
CA ALA A 522 18.48 12.77 -25.43
C ALA A 522 17.68 12.79 -26.75
N GLU A 523 18.10 12.02 -27.76
CA GLU A 523 17.41 11.88 -29.04
C GLU A 523 16.33 10.78 -29.01
N GLY A 524 16.18 10.09 -27.88
CA GLY A 524 15.20 9.02 -27.65
C GLY A 524 15.64 7.65 -28.18
N TRP A 525 16.93 7.44 -28.40
CA TRP A 525 17.44 6.11 -28.71
C TRP A 525 17.66 5.31 -27.43
N PHE A 526 17.16 4.10 -27.43
CA PHE A 526 17.37 3.09 -26.42
C PHE A 526 18.29 2.00 -26.96
N SER A 527 19.29 1.63 -26.19
CA SER A 527 20.25 0.58 -26.51
C SER A 527 20.29 -0.42 -25.38
N VAL A 528 20.14 -1.71 -25.69
CA VAL A 528 20.20 -2.81 -24.74
C VAL A 528 21.48 -3.60 -24.99
N TRP A 529 22.31 -3.71 -23.98
CA TRP A 529 23.60 -4.36 -24.03
C TRP A 529 23.61 -5.59 -23.15
N ASP A 530 24.20 -6.68 -23.62
CA ASP A 530 24.66 -7.78 -22.80
C ASP A 530 26.01 -7.34 -22.18
N ILE A 531 26.04 -7.14 -20.87
CA ILE A 531 27.19 -6.54 -20.19
C ILE A 531 28.36 -7.52 -20.14
N ASP A 532 28.10 -8.83 -19.98
CA ASP A 532 29.13 -9.85 -19.86
C ASP A 532 29.88 -10.08 -21.17
N THR A 533 29.19 -9.93 -22.29
CA THR A 533 29.80 -10.09 -23.63
C THR A 533 30.21 -8.78 -24.27
N GLY A 534 29.76 -7.66 -23.73
CA GLY A 534 29.96 -6.32 -24.32
C GLY A 534 29.21 -6.09 -25.61
N LYS A 535 28.27 -6.97 -25.99
CA LYS A 535 27.56 -6.89 -27.27
C LYS A 535 26.28 -6.08 -27.16
N LEU A 536 26.05 -5.21 -28.15
CA LEU A 536 24.77 -4.57 -28.36
C LEU A 536 23.78 -5.62 -28.84
N GLY A 537 22.71 -5.83 -28.05
CA GLY A 537 21.64 -6.75 -28.40
C GLY A 537 20.59 -6.08 -29.28
N THR A 538 20.03 -4.99 -28.80
CA THR A 538 18.92 -4.30 -29.48
C THR A 538 19.07 -2.79 -29.39
N ARG A 539 18.65 -2.10 -30.46
CA ARG A 539 18.57 -0.64 -30.47
C ARG A 539 17.27 -0.19 -31.15
N PHE A 540 16.56 0.70 -30.51
CA PHE A 540 15.30 1.23 -31.03
C PHE A 540 15.10 2.69 -30.62
N ARG A 541 14.14 3.39 -31.23
CA ARG A 541 13.94 4.81 -30.98
C ARG A 541 12.50 5.09 -30.53
N ASP A 542 12.36 5.79 -29.40
CA ASP A 542 11.13 6.44 -29.01
C ASP A 542 11.21 7.94 -29.30
N THR A 543 10.41 8.40 -30.26
CA THR A 543 10.39 9.81 -30.69
C THR A 543 9.52 10.71 -29.81
N GLY A 544 8.91 10.15 -28.75
CA GLY A 544 7.97 10.85 -27.89
C GLY A 544 8.61 11.75 -26.82
N GLY A 545 9.94 11.67 -26.60
CA GLY A 545 10.61 12.39 -25.50
C GLY A 545 10.21 11.81 -24.14
N ALA A 546 10.63 10.57 -23.88
CA ALA A 546 10.32 9.88 -22.63
C ALA A 546 10.90 10.62 -21.41
N PHE A 547 10.09 10.87 -20.39
CA PHE A 547 10.53 11.44 -19.12
C PHE A 547 10.60 10.39 -18.01
N ASP A 548 9.95 9.23 -18.16
CA ASP A 548 10.07 8.09 -17.27
C ASP A 548 10.26 6.79 -18.05
N VAL A 549 11.11 5.91 -17.53
CA VAL A 549 11.52 4.65 -18.16
C VAL A 549 11.43 3.52 -17.14
N ARG A 550 10.60 2.53 -17.43
CA ARG A 550 10.36 1.38 -16.55
C ARG A 550 10.66 0.07 -17.28
N VAL A 551 11.44 -0.80 -16.65
CA VAL A 551 11.81 -2.10 -17.20
C VAL A 551 11.03 -3.20 -16.47
N ASN A 552 10.37 -4.08 -17.24
CA ASN A 552 9.87 -5.36 -16.73
C ASN A 552 10.83 -6.46 -17.15
N GLU A 553 11.60 -6.92 -16.21
CA GLU A 553 12.68 -7.89 -16.40
C GLU A 553 12.17 -9.28 -16.75
N VAL A 554 11.02 -9.66 -16.17
CA VAL A 554 10.41 -10.99 -16.37
C VAL A 554 9.88 -11.14 -17.78
N GLU A 555 9.29 -10.09 -18.35
CA GLU A 555 8.67 -10.12 -19.67
C GLU A 555 9.57 -9.57 -20.78
N TRP A 556 10.79 -9.09 -20.47
CA TRP A 556 11.66 -8.37 -21.41
C TRP A 556 10.97 -7.17 -22.07
N ARG A 557 10.27 -6.38 -21.29
CA ARG A 557 9.54 -5.21 -21.79
C ARG A 557 10.05 -3.92 -21.18
N LEU A 558 10.00 -2.86 -21.98
CA LEU A 558 10.23 -1.49 -21.56
C LEU A 558 8.95 -0.71 -21.69
N ALA A 559 8.59 0.05 -20.70
CA ALA A 559 7.58 1.08 -20.78
C ALA A 559 8.25 2.46 -20.75
N THR A 560 7.99 3.28 -21.77
CA THR A 560 8.42 4.68 -21.85
C THR A 560 7.20 5.57 -21.68
N GLU A 561 7.26 6.49 -20.73
CA GLU A 561 6.20 7.46 -20.49
C GLU A 561 6.56 8.80 -21.15
N THR A 562 5.69 9.30 -22.01
CA THR A 562 5.88 10.56 -22.73
C THR A 562 4.80 11.57 -22.35
N GLU A 563 5.18 12.85 -22.24
CA GLU A 563 4.22 13.92 -22.01
C GLU A 563 3.25 14.03 -23.20
N GLY A 564 1.98 13.81 -22.94
CA GLY A 564 0.92 14.05 -23.93
C GLY A 564 0.56 15.54 -24.04
N LYS A 565 -0.20 15.88 -25.06
CA LYS A 565 -0.74 17.24 -25.23
C LYS A 565 -1.61 17.59 -24.02
N ALA A 566 -1.37 18.78 -23.47
CA ALA A 566 -2.20 19.32 -22.40
C ALA A 566 -3.65 19.47 -22.88
N VAL A 567 -4.57 18.79 -22.21
CA VAL A 567 -6.01 18.97 -22.40
C VAL A 567 -6.52 19.63 -21.11
N GLY A 568 -6.64 20.96 -21.12
CA GLY A 568 -6.89 21.72 -19.91
C GLY A 568 -5.69 21.74 -18.97
N ARG A 569 -5.90 21.49 -17.66
CA ARG A 569 -4.86 21.39 -16.65
C ARG A 569 -4.27 19.98 -16.48
N TYR A 570 -4.83 19.00 -17.15
CA TYR A 570 -4.35 17.61 -17.08
C TYR A 570 -3.45 17.34 -18.30
N ARG A 571 -2.20 17.01 -18.03
CA ARG A 571 -1.33 16.41 -19.03
C ARG A 571 -1.63 14.92 -19.05
N ARG A 572 -2.15 14.41 -20.15
CA ARG A 572 -2.28 12.97 -20.34
C ARG A 572 -0.92 12.46 -20.78
N SER A 573 -0.31 11.62 -19.98
CA SER A 573 0.85 10.89 -20.43
C SER A 573 0.43 9.71 -21.32
N THR A 574 1.32 9.35 -22.21
CA THR A 574 1.18 8.18 -23.06
C THR A 574 2.30 7.21 -22.72
N ILE A 575 1.95 5.97 -22.46
CA ILE A 575 2.90 4.90 -22.21
C ILE A 575 3.04 4.06 -23.47
N THR A 576 4.27 3.93 -23.95
CA THR A 576 4.63 3.07 -25.07
C THR A 576 5.38 1.85 -24.55
N ILE A 577 4.99 0.67 -25.00
CA ILE A 577 5.58 -0.60 -24.60
C ILE A 577 6.44 -1.15 -25.71
N TRP A 578 7.64 -1.53 -25.36
CA TRP A 578 8.63 -2.06 -26.27
C TRP A 578 9.07 -3.47 -25.85
N ASP A 579 9.27 -4.35 -26.82
CA ASP A 579 9.99 -5.61 -26.60
C ASP A 579 11.50 -5.34 -26.60
N LEU A 580 12.18 -5.63 -25.50
CA LEU A 580 13.61 -5.38 -25.35
C LEU A 580 14.49 -6.30 -26.20
N ARG A 581 13.96 -7.43 -26.71
CA ARG A 581 14.69 -8.37 -27.57
C ARG A 581 14.70 -7.92 -29.03
N THR A 582 13.58 -7.42 -29.49
CA THR A 582 13.38 -7.07 -30.90
C THR A 582 13.44 -5.58 -31.16
N GLY A 583 13.22 -4.75 -30.14
CA GLY A 583 13.07 -3.31 -30.26
C GLY A 583 11.73 -2.90 -30.92
N GLU A 584 10.81 -3.83 -31.08
CA GLU A 584 9.51 -3.55 -31.66
C GLU A 584 8.55 -2.97 -30.62
N ARG A 585 7.73 -2.04 -31.08
CA ARG A 585 6.67 -1.50 -30.25
C ARG A 585 5.52 -2.50 -30.13
N ILE A 586 5.26 -2.96 -28.91
CA ILE A 586 4.17 -3.89 -28.63
C ILE A 586 2.83 -3.15 -28.53
N ASP A 587 2.79 -2.03 -27.79
CA ASP A 587 1.54 -1.31 -27.54
C ASP A 587 1.80 0.17 -27.28
N LYS A 588 0.73 0.98 -27.34
CA LYS A 588 0.73 2.39 -26.99
C LYS A 588 -0.60 2.72 -26.32
N VAL A 589 -0.57 3.01 -25.05
CA VAL A 589 -1.76 3.18 -24.24
C VAL A 589 -1.71 4.51 -23.47
N SER A 590 -2.88 5.05 -23.11
CA SER A 590 -2.94 6.16 -22.18
C SER A 590 -2.58 5.67 -20.77
N ASP A 591 -2.03 6.55 -19.95
CA ASP A 591 -1.66 6.27 -18.57
C ASP A 591 -2.79 5.62 -17.75
N GLU A 592 -4.03 6.13 -17.91
CA GLU A 592 -5.22 5.55 -17.26
C GLU A 592 -5.51 4.09 -17.68
N ALA A 593 -5.26 3.73 -18.94
CA ALA A 593 -5.47 2.37 -19.44
C ALA A 593 -4.33 1.43 -19.06
N TRP A 594 -3.12 1.98 -18.87
CA TRP A 594 -1.93 1.24 -18.52
C TRP A 594 -1.96 0.71 -17.08
N THR A 595 -2.21 1.58 -16.13
CA THR A 595 -2.26 1.24 -14.70
C THR A 595 -3.26 0.11 -14.42
N ARG A 596 -4.31 0.00 -15.25
CA ARG A 596 -5.31 -1.07 -15.15
C ARG A 596 -4.85 -2.42 -15.69
N ARG A 597 -4.03 -2.42 -16.75
CA ARG A 597 -3.62 -3.65 -17.45
C ARG A 597 -2.32 -4.24 -16.93
N HIS A 598 -1.48 -3.43 -16.29
CA HIS A 598 -0.12 -3.81 -15.92
C HIS A 598 0.25 -3.31 -14.52
N PRO A 599 -0.34 -3.84 -13.46
CA PRO A 599 -0.02 -3.46 -12.07
C PRO A 599 1.46 -3.69 -11.72
N ASP A 600 2.13 -4.60 -12.45
CA ASP A 600 3.54 -4.95 -12.22
C ASP A 600 4.56 -3.90 -12.69
N TYR A 601 4.12 -2.90 -13.46
CA TYR A 601 4.97 -1.77 -13.87
C TYR A 601 4.85 -0.55 -12.93
N SER A 602 4.26 -0.71 -11.74
CA SER A 602 4.19 0.33 -10.72
C SER A 602 5.60 0.69 -10.24
N GLY A 603 6.35 1.50 -10.96
CA GLY A 603 7.57 2.26 -10.61
C GLY A 603 8.59 1.66 -9.62
N ARG A 604 8.28 0.56 -8.99
CA ARG A 604 9.16 -0.20 -8.12
C ARG A 604 9.79 -1.30 -8.96
N SER A 605 11.05 -1.07 -9.33
CA SER A 605 11.88 -2.15 -9.82
C SER A 605 11.76 -3.35 -8.89
N ARG A 606 11.27 -4.48 -9.41
CA ARG A 606 11.49 -5.80 -8.80
C ARG A 606 12.92 -6.29 -9.09
N THR A 607 13.82 -5.44 -9.54
CA THR A 607 15.25 -5.71 -9.55
C THR A 607 15.70 -5.87 -8.12
N GLN A 608 15.76 -7.11 -7.69
CA GLN A 608 15.90 -7.58 -6.33
C GLN A 608 14.70 -7.14 -5.47
N GLY A 609 13.73 -8.03 -5.30
CA GLY A 609 12.75 -7.88 -4.24
C GLY A 609 13.54 -7.59 -2.97
N PHE A 610 13.47 -6.36 -2.50
CA PHE A 610 14.07 -5.96 -1.26
C PHE A 610 13.38 -6.80 -0.19
N ALA A 611 14.01 -7.93 0.14
CA ALA A 611 13.50 -8.83 1.13
C ALA A 611 13.73 -8.20 2.50
N THR A 612 12.72 -8.27 3.34
CA THR A 612 12.89 -7.98 4.77
C THR A 612 13.70 -9.08 5.45
N THR A 613 13.85 -10.24 4.81
CA THR A 613 14.67 -11.37 5.27
C THR A 613 15.42 -12.01 4.11
N VAL A 614 16.67 -12.43 4.34
CA VAL A 614 17.49 -13.20 3.40
C VAL A 614 18.24 -14.30 4.13
N ALA A 615 18.43 -15.45 3.48
CA ALA A 615 19.23 -16.56 4.00
C ALA A 615 20.62 -16.58 3.36
N SER A 616 21.62 -17.05 4.11
CA SER A 616 22.94 -17.38 3.57
C SER A 616 22.85 -18.53 2.57
N PRO A 617 23.81 -18.67 1.63
CA PRO A 617 23.79 -19.73 0.61
C PRO A 617 23.79 -21.13 1.18
N ASP A 618 24.40 -21.34 2.34
CA ASP A 618 24.45 -22.61 3.07
C ASP A 618 23.22 -22.86 3.94
N GLY A 619 22.32 -21.86 4.04
CA GLY A 619 21.10 -21.94 4.86
C GLY A 619 21.35 -21.88 6.37
N GLN A 620 22.57 -21.60 6.82
CA GLN A 620 22.89 -21.56 8.27
C GLN A 620 22.49 -20.24 8.91
N LEU A 621 22.65 -19.13 8.20
CA LEU A 621 22.36 -17.80 8.71
C LEU A 621 21.12 -17.20 8.05
N ARG A 622 20.42 -16.37 8.81
CA ARG A 622 19.33 -15.56 8.30
C ARG A 622 19.47 -14.12 8.79
N ALA A 623 19.42 -13.18 7.85
CA ALA A 623 19.38 -11.77 8.14
C ALA A 623 17.94 -11.24 8.01
N ALA A 624 17.56 -10.33 8.91
CA ALA A 624 16.26 -9.65 8.90
C ALA A 624 16.44 -8.16 9.18
N MET A 625 15.72 -7.33 8.44
CA MET A 625 15.55 -5.91 8.76
C MET A 625 14.27 -5.76 9.58
N LEU A 626 14.41 -5.28 10.81
CA LEU A 626 13.32 -5.11 11.77
C LEU A 626 13.13 -3.62 12.06
N GLU A 627 11.89 -3.17 12.04
CA GLU A 627 11.53 -1.81 12.44
C GLU A 627 11.26 -1.78 13.94
N ALA A 628 11.93 -0.89 14.63
CA ALA A 628 11.72 -0.64 16.05
C ALA A 628 10.54 0.34 16.24
N SER A 629 9.95 0.37 17.44
CA SER A 629 8.79 1.22 17.75
C SER A 629 9.07 2.72 17.70
N ASP A 630 10.33 3.13 17.68
CA ASP A 630 10.79 4.50 17.50
C ASP A 630 11.05 4.86 16.03
N GLY A 631 10.67 3.98 15.08
CA GLY A 631 10.89 4.14 13.66
C GLY A 631 12.35 3.88 13.22
N SER A 632 13.25 3.51 14.12
CA SER A 632 14.60 3.07 13.76
C SER A 632 14.57 1.65 13.19
N TRP A 633 15.55 1.35 12.34
CA TRP A 633 15.68 0.02 11.77
C TRP A 633 16.86 -0.72 12.40
N VAL A 634 16.65 -2.01 12.65
CA VAL A 634 17.64 -2.92 13.20
C VAL A 634 17.88 -4.03 12.19
N LEU A 635 19.13 -4.19 11.78
CA LEU A 635 19.58 -5.36 11.06
C LEU A 635 19.96 -6.44 12.08
N LEU A 636 19.32 -7.60 11.98
CA LEU A 636 19.55 -8.74 12.84
C LEU A 636 19.99 -9.93 12.00
N VAL A 637 21.09 -10.58 12.38
CA VAL A 637 21.50 -11.87 11.80
C VAL A 637 21.54 -12.93 12.90
N HIS A 638 20.93 -14.08 12.62
CA HIS A 638 20.90 -15.20 13.55
C HIS A 638 21.25 -16.52 12.85
N ASP A 639 21.81 -17.42 13.61
CA ASP A 639 22.05 -18.81 13.22
C ASP A 639 20.75 -19.61 13.35
N ILE A 640 20.31 -20.23 12.27
CA ILE A 640 19.02 -20.94 12.18
C ILE A 640 19.04 -22.23 13.01
N ALA A 641 20.20 -22.88 13.15
CA ALA A 641 20.30 -24.16 13.87
C ALA A 641 20.33 -23.96 15.38
N THR A 642 21.09 -22.98 15.84
CA THR A 642 21.28 -22.69 17.28
C THR A 642 20.29 -21.67 17.82
N GLU A 643 19.60 -20.92 16.95
CA GLU A 643 18.73 -19.78 17.27
C GLU A 643 19.45 -18.62 17.96
N GLN A 644 20.76 -18.60 17.90
CA GLN A 644 21.55 -17.55 18.51
C GLN A 644 21.72 -16.36 17.57
N GLU A 645 21.64 -15.17 18.13
CA GLU A 645 21.99 -13.94 17.43
C GLU A 645 23.51 -13.97 17.14
N VAL A 646 23.83 -13.81 15.84
CA VAL A 646 25.21 -13.70 15.38
C VAL A 646 25.68 -12.27 15.50
N PHE A 647 24.88 -11.33 15.00
CA PHE A 647 25.10 -9.91 15.24
C PHE A 647 23.83 -9.05 15.06
N ARG A 648 23.95 -7.81 15.53
CA ARG A 648 22.92 -6.79 15.45
C ARG A 648 23.57 -5.44 15.13
N ALA A 649 23.06 -4.76 14.10
CA ALA A 649 23.41 -3.37 13.80
C ALA A 649 22.21 -2.46 14.12
N HIS A 650 22.46 -1.41 14.91
CA HIS A 650 21.46 -0.42 15.34
C HIS A 650 21.60 0.91 14.60
N GLU A 651 20.55 1.72 14.72
CA GLU A 651 20.54 3.15 14.32
C GLU A 651 20.93 3.40 12.88
N MET A 652 20.15 2.86 12.01
CA MET A 652 20.34 3.13 10.61
C MET A 652 19.23 4.08 10.13
N PRO A 653 19.44 5.39 9.95
CA PRO A 653 18.42 6.30 9.44
C PRO A 653 18.14 6.06 7.95
N GLY A 654 16.90 6.23 7.51
CA GLY A 654 16.51 6.14 6.11
C GLY A 654 15.87 4.82 5.68
N ARG A 655 15.35 4.78 4.46
CA ARG A 655 14.68 3.60 3.88
C ARG A 655 15.69 2.51 3.55
N ARG A 656 15.34 1.24 3.84
CA ARG A 656 16.29 0.13 3.78
C ARG A 656 15.73 -1.15 3.21
N ALA A 657 16.67 -1.95 2.71
CA ALA A 657 16.35 -3.27 2.21
C ALA A 657 17.58 -4.17 2.22
N LEU A 658 17.40 -5.47 2.44
CA LEU A 658 18.45 -6.46 2.30
C LEU A 658 18.64 -6.83 0.83
N ALA A 659 19.88 -6.78 0.35
CA ALA A 659 20.24 -7.22 -0.98
C ALA A 659 20.55 -8.73 -1.02
N GLY A 660 21.24 -9.23 0.00
CA GLY A 660 21.56 -10.66 0.12
C GLY A 660 22.94 -10.91 0.71
N PHE A 661 23.23 -12.20 0.91
CA PHE A 661 24.58 -12.65 1.27
C PHE A 661 25.42 -12.85 0.01
N SER A 662 26.76 -12.69 0.16
CA SER A 662 27.74 -13.14 -0.84
C SER A 662 27.67 -14.67 -1.05
N ALA A 663 28.31 -15.16 -2.12
CA ALA A 663 28.31 -16.58 -2.47
C ALA A 663 28.95 -17.46 -1.39
N ASP A 664 29.97 -16.95 -0.71
CA ASP A 664 30.66 -17.62 0.40
C ASP A 664 29.98 -17.46 1.77
N GLY A 665 28.87 -16.72 1.81
CA GLY A 665 28.12 -16.45 3.03
C GLY A 665 28.77 -15.47 4.02
N ARG A 666 29.98 -14.98 3.71
CA ARG A 666 30.78 -14.17 4.65
C ARG A 666 30.43 -12.69 4.67
N HIS A 667 29.72 -12.21 3.64
CA HIS A 667 29.35 -10.80 3.54
C HIS A 667 27.84 -10.69 3.38
N LEU A 668 27.28 -9.72 4.08
CA LEU A 668 25.88 -9.33 3.97
C LEU A 668 25.81 -7.91 3.40
N LEU A 669 24.96 -7.70 2.42
CA LEU A 669 24.74 -6.41 1.78
C LEU A 669 23.36 -5.87 2.11
N ALA A 670 23.29 -4.60 2.50
CA ALA A 670 22.04 -3.88 2.64
C ALA A 670 22.11 -2.51 1.96
N ASN A 671 20.99 -2.13 1.36
CA ASN A 671 20.81 -0.84 0.69
C ASN A 671 20.12 0.17 1.59
N TRP A 672 20.46 1.43 1.48
CA TRP A 672 19.76 2.52 2.15
C TRP A 672 19.90 3.86 1.43
N GLU A 673 18.96 4.76 1.66
CA GLU A 673 18.96 6.08 1.09
C GLU A 673 19.16 7.12 2.20
N SER A 674 20.09 8.04 2.01
CA SER A 674 20.28 9.18 2.89
C SER A 674 20.54 10.43 2.05
N GLU A 675 19.82 11.51 2.34
CA GLU A 675 19.98 12.80 1.66
C GLU A 675 19.94 12.70 0.13
N GLY A 676 19.11 11.81 -0.42
CA GLY A 676 18.97 11.58 -1.86
C GLY A 676 20.12 10.78 -2.49
N ARG A 677 20.99 10.15 -1.67
CA ARG A 677 22.07 9.27 -2.11
C ARG A 677 21.71 7.82 -1.81
N SER A 678 22.01 6.94 -2.75
CA SER A 678 21.90 5.49 -2.54
C SER A 678 23.21 4.95 -2.01
N LEU A 679 23.16 4.26 -0.87
CA LEU A 679 24.31 3.70 -0.18
C LEU A 679 24.14 2.20 -0.03
N VAL A 680 25.23 1.46 -0.18
CA VAL A 680 25.28 0.01 0.05
C VAL A 680 26.30 -0.25 1.15
N ASP A 681 25.81 -0.81 2.25
CA ASP A 681 26.65 -1.26 3.35
C ASP A 681 26.97 -2.75 3.19
N VAL A 682 28.22 -3.10 3.37
CA VAL A 682 28.75 -4.47 3.34
C VAL A 682 29.32 -4.79 4.71
N TRP A 683 28.77 -5.81 5.35
CA TRP A 683 29.25 -6.34 6.64
C TRP A 683 29.89 -7.71 6.44
N HIS A 684 30.99 -7.93 7.13
CA HIS A 684 31.52 -9.28 7.32
C HIS A 684 30.70 -9.98 8.41
N VAL A 685 30.17 -11.16 8.11
CA VAL A 685 29.25 -11.92 8.98
C VAL A 685 29.91 -13.15 9.56
#